data_a3dc5dba27591f4eb444bc8499f35755
#
_entry.id   a3dc5dba27591f4eb444bc8499f35755
#
_cell.length_a   1.000
_cell.length_b   1.000
_cell.length_c   1.000
_cell.angle_alpha   90.00
_cell.angle_beta   90.00
_cell.angle_gamma   90.00
#
_symmetry.space_group_name_H-M   'P 1'
#
loop_
_entity.id
_entity.type
_entity.pdbx_description
1 polymer ?
#
loop_
_entity_poly.entity_id
_entity_poly.type
_entity_poly.pdbx_seq_one_letter_code
_entity_poly.pdbx_strand_id
1 'polypeptide(L)'
;MKTMMTAALRATLATTTILGSAAVLSAPAAAQTTTASIRGQVTGPDGAPAAGAAVTAVNTGTNQTQRSTADGNGAFVLNGLRPGQYRITTTATSGETAERLVIVSIGQSATLDIRLAAPAPTPAPGTETETTIDGTPPAAPGGGDGGEIVVTGNRLVEVKTSEIATNITQEQIRTLPQTDRNFLSFAALAPGVRYNDSETNKGFQAGASAASQVNVFIDGVSLKNKLREGGVAGQQNSRGNPFGQLAVQEFRVLTQNYKAEYEQAGSAIITSVTKSGTNEFHGEVFGQYTDRSLSQTDYIVRRRGDPKPAFERKQYGASLGGPIIKDKLFFFGAYEGNDQDRALIVNSSGEQAAINEFEQFSGRRLSEFEGAFVSPFRQDFYFGKLTLTPDERQVFDLSFSRRQETDIQGFDGNVSYESAENKINTVDTYLFKWTYTGDSFVNEFNANYLSYIFNPTSLNPDLPSFDYAGVLVFGGKDSTRREVQQSYTFRNDLTYTGLDTHVFKVGGRVEITDIEFINNAYIQPRYTFNRADNAGTPNDTSDDLTFAFPSEARLGLGNGRIYGSNTQVGVYAQDDWDVTGRLQLNIGVRWDYETNAKNNNFRTPDNAAAALRALPSTFYFDPENYISTGNNRKPFAGAIAPRFGFSWDIKDDQSTVIFGGAGRYYDRNNFNNTVDELSRTINPVGVFRFSPNGTPRRGLPTVAWNPSYLTRDGLLTLLSTQPETGLPELLATKNNTKPPVNDQVSFGIRQRVGPFQASLSGSYQRGRNGYTYLFATRQNGGLGAPNDPALLSTVRALGYQNVLIGYDGLDTRYKALFFTLDKTYTEASGWGLNIAYTLGKAEKNGANDVFDLFSLDEVVPDAYGWRPSVGDERHRVVLSGIVDLPLGFKFSTITTLGSGSAYNIVDTTNGTEPGQRAFRVGYPEKNCIKGLFAFCEVNLTLAKRFSIFGNSDSFEAAVDVLNAFNNKNFAGFDEGINLSATPPDTLRPADAANATRVLTLPRRVQFRLGYRF
;
A
#
# COMPACT_ATOMS: atom_id res chain seq x y z
N MET A 1 -24.81 19.04 -11.11
CA MET A 1 -25.14 20.33 -10.50
C MET A 1 -25.89 20.19 -9.14
N LYS A 2 -26.94 19.41 -9.00
CA LYS A 2 -27.60 19.17 -7.69
C LYS A 2 -26.64 18.56 -6.64
N THR A 3 -25.80 17.62 -7.03
CA THR A 3 -24.83 16.97 -6.13
C THR A 3 -23.72 17.94 -5.67
N MET A 4 -23.28 18.86 -6.54
CA MET A 4 -22.31 19.91 -6.18
C MET A 4 -22.91 20.97 -5.22
N MET A 5 -24.18 21.35 -5.41
CA MET A 5 -24.85 22.28 -4.50
C MET A 5 -25.08 21.67 -3.11
N THR A 6 -25.39 20.37 -3.02
CA THR A 6 -25.56 19.67 -1.73
C THR A 6 -24.22 19.52 -1.00
N ALA A 7 -23.13 19.29 -1.75
CA ALA A 7 -21.77 19.25 -1.18
C ALA A 7 -21.31 20.63 -0.69
N ALA A 8 -21.58 21.69 -1.45
CA ALA A 8 -21.29 23.06 -1.04
C ALA A 8 -22.12 23.49 0.20
N LEU A 9 -23.39 23.10 0.27
CA LEU A 9 -24.25 23.39 1.41
C LEU A 9 -23.81 22.63 2.68
N ARG A 10 -23.37 21.39 2.54
CA ARG A 10 -22.80 20.59 3.66
C ARG A 10 -21.44 21.12 4.10
N ALA A 11 -20.58 21.57 3.18
CA ALA A 11 -19.33 22.23 3.49
C ALA A 11 -19.58 23.58 4.22
N THR A 12 -20.58 24.35 3.81
CA THR A 12 -20.94 25.61 4.47
C THR A 12 -21.56 25.38 5.85
N LEU A 13 -22.36 24.32 6.04
CA LEU A 13 -22.88 23.96 7.37
C LEU A 13 -21.76 23.45 8.29
N ALA A 14 -20.83 22.66 7.78
CA ALA A 14 -19.67 22.18 8.55
C ALA A 14 -18.75 23.35 8.95
N THR A 15 -18.51 24.31 8.06
CA THR A 15 -17.73 25.53 8.39
C THR A 15 -18.42 26.44 9.39
N THR A 16 -19.75 26.60 9.33
CA THR A 16 -20.51 27.41 10.32
C THR A 16 -20.58 26.73 11.69
N THR A 17 -20.66 25.40 11.74
CA THR A 17 -20.63 24.65 13.02
C THR A 17 -19.22 24.65 13.63
N ILE A 18 -18.18 24.60 12.81
CA ILE A 18 -16.77 24.69 13.25
C ILE A 18 -16.42 26.12 13.70
N LEU A 19 -16.91 27.17 13.02
CA LEU A 19 -16.72 28.54 13.41
C LEU A 19 -17.54 28.92 14.68
N GLY A 20 -18.69 28.30 14.88
CA GLY A 20 -19.50 28.49 16.10
C GLY A 20 -18.93 27.77 17.33
N SER A 21 -18.28 26.63 17.16
CA SER A 21 -17.60 25.89 18.24
C SER A 21 -16.15 26.36 18.46
N ALA A 22 -15.51 26.99 17.48
CA ALA A 22 -14.17 27.60 17.63
C ALA A 22 -14.14 28.83 18.57
N ALA A 23 -15.27 29.39 18.88
CA ALA A 23 -15.35 30.49 19.85
C ALA A 23 -15.29 30.05 21.33
N VAL A 24 -15.33 28.69 21.60
CA VAL A 24 -15.35 28.18 22.98
C VAL A 24 -14.10 27.33 23.32
N LEU A 25 -13.35 26.88 22.32
CA LEU A 25 -12.10 26.13 22.49
C LEU A 25 -11.06 26.63 21.47
N SER A 26 -10.35 27.70 21.79
CA SER A 26 -9.14 28.11 21.07
C SER A 26 -7.96 27.18 21.40
N ALA A 27 -8.12 25.86 21.19
CA ALA A 27 -7.00 24.95 21.12
C ALA A 27 -6.60 24.81 19.65
N PRO A 28 -5.36 25.16 19.27
CA PRO A 28 -4.88 24.99 17.90
C PRO A 28 -4.80 23.50 17.54
N ALA A 29 -5.19 23.18 16.33
CA ALA A 29 -5.23 21.81 15.80
C ALA A 29 -4.22 21.64 14.63
N ALA A 30 -3.55 20.55 14.49
CA ALA A 30 -2.25 20.36 13.80
C ALA A 30 -2.11 19.33 12.63
N ALA A 31 -1.23 19.38 11.61
CA ALA A 31 -1.01 18.52 10.39
C ALA A 31 0.22 17.58 10.37
N GLN A 32 0.23 16.52 9.50
CA GLN A 32 1.44 15.71 9.19
C GLN A 32 2.49 16.57 8.50
N THR A 33 3.73 16.57 9.01
CA THR A 33 4.82 17.36 8.45
C THR A 33 5.29 16.78 7.12
N THR A 34 5.07 17.51 6.04
CA THR A 34 5.80 17.36 4.79
C THR A 34 7.05 18.23 4.77
N THR A 35 7.28 19.01 5.83
CA THR A 35 8.42 19.88 6.03
C THR A 35 9.49 19.20 6.89
N ALA A 36 10.71 19.69 6.79
CA ALA A 36 11.85 19.27 7.60
C ALA A 36 12.19 20.32 8.65
N SER A 37 13.02 19.94 9.62
CA SER A 37 13.65 20.85 10.56
C SER A 37 15.16 20.63 10.59
N ILE A 38 15.90 21.71 10.84
CA ILE A 38 17.35 21.66 11.15
C ILE A 38 17.52 22.22 12.55
N ARG A 39 18.24 21.46 13.37
CA ARG A 39 18.66 21.88 14.71
C ARG A 39 20.19 21.84 14.76
N GLY A 40 20.82 22.61 15.61
CA GLY A 40 22.27 22.56 15.77
C GLY A 40 22.76 23.61 16.74
N GLN A 41 24.08 23.64 16.88
CA GLN A 41 24.77 24.61 17.70
C GLN A 41 25.71 25.46 16.85
N VAL A 42 25.71 26.76 17.09
CA VAL A 42 26.68 27.68 16.50
C VAL A 42 27.77 27.93 17.51
N THR A 43 29.02 27.68 17.11
CA THR A 43 30.23 27.94 17.94
C THR A 43 31.15 28.93 17.25
N GLY A 44 31.76 29.79 18.01
CA GLY A 44 32.80 30.71 17.58
C GLY A 44 34.07 29.99 17.12
N PRO A 45 35.08 30.72 16.60
CA PRO A 45 36.39 30.17 16.24
C PRO A 45 37.10 29.50 17.41
N ASP A 46 36.87 30.02 18.63
CA ASP A 46 37.43 29.53 19.92
C ASP A 46 36.70 28.29 20.46
N GLY A 47 35.55 27.87 19.82
CA GLY A 47 34.73 26.77 20.28
C GLY A 47 33.70 27.16 21.34
N ALA A 48 33.61 28.43 21.76
CA ALA A 48 32.57 28.91 22.67
C ALA A 48 31.22 29.03 21.94
N PRO A 49 30.05 28.89 22.65
CA PRO A 49 28.74 29.13 22.07
C PRO A 49 28.60 30.53 21.50
N ALA A 50 28.12 30.67 20.27
CA ALA A 50 27.89 31.95 19.62
C ALA A 50 26.43 32.43 19.87
N ALA A 51 26.17 32.87 21.11
CA ALA A 51 24.84 33.35 21.49
C ALA A 51 24.41 34.56 20.64
N GLY A 52 23.12 34.57 20.21
CA GLY A 52 22.57 35.65 19.40
C GLY A 52 22.99 35.61 17.92
N ALA A 53 23.71 34.59 17.48
CA ALA A 53 24.06 34.42 16.07
C ALA A 53 22.80 34.26 15.20
N ALA A 54 22.71 35.03 14.11
CA ALA A 54 21.63 34.93 13.14
C ALA A 54 21.88 33.74 12.16
N VAL A 55 20.96 32.80 12.08
CA VAL A 55 21.00 31.67 11.15
C VAL A 55 19.90 31.86 10.11
N THR A 56 20.28 31.98 8.84
CA THR A 56 19.38 32.20 7.71
C THR A 56 19.50 31.05 6.73
N ALA A 57 18.39 30.40 6.43
CA ALA A 57 18.26 29.35 5.41
C ALA A 57 17.52 29.89 4.20
N VAL A 58 18.14 29.86 3.03
CA VAL A 58 17.54 30.27 1.75
C VAL A 58 17.43 29.05 0.84
N ASN A 59 16.19 28.75 0.42
CA ASN A 59 15.97 27.70 -0.58
C ASN A 59 16.54 28.13 -1.93
N THR A 60 17.47 27.35 -2.50
CA THR A 60 18.19 27.74 -3.72
C THR A 60 17.30 27.78 -4.96
N GLY A 61 16.21 27.03 -4.99
CA GLY A 61 15.30 26.98 -6.13
C GLY A 61 14.23 28.09 -6.14
N THR A 62 13.77 28.52 -4.95
CA THR A 62 12.61 29.43 -4.82
C THR A 62 12.94 30.77 -4.14
N ASN A 63 14.17 30.92 -3.60
CA ASN A 63 14.63 32.03 -2.76
C ASN A 63 13.80 32.23 -1.46
N GLN A 64 12.94 31.28 -1.11
CA GLN A 64 12.23 31.30 0.15
C GLN A 64 13.21 31.27 1.32
N THR A 65 13.05 32.18 2.27
CA THR A 65 13.97 32.38 3.39
C THR A 65 13.32 31.99 4.71
N GLN A 66 14.08 31.26 5.56
CA GLN A 66 13.75 30.98 6.96
C GLN A 66 14.85 31.49 7.87
N ARG A 67 14.49 32.04 9.01
CA ARG A 67 15.45 32.64 9.97
C ARG A 67 15.28 32.07 11.37
N SER A 68 16.39 31.96 12.09
CA SER A 68 16.43 31.60 13.51
C SER A 68 17.56 32.39 14.17
N THR A 69 17.46 32.56 15.47
CA THR A 69 18.53 33.19 16.27
C THR A 69 19.02 32.16 17.29
N ALA A 70 20.32 32.01 17.40
CA ALA A 70 20.93 31.08 18.37
C ALA A 70 20.70 31.59 19.80
N ASP A 71 20.32 30.70 20.71
CA ASP A 71 20.09 30.98 22.13
C ASP A 71 21.38 31.25 22.90
N GLY A 72 21.29 31.37 24.23
CA GLY A 72 22.43 31.60 25.15
C GLY A 72 23.50 30.50 25.11
N ASN A 73 23.14 29.28 24.66
CA ASN A 73 24.00 28.13 24.50
C ASN A 73 24.48 27.93 23.03
N GLY A 74 24.15 28.87 22.14
CA GLY A 74 24.42 28.79 20.73
C GLY A 74 23.48 27.84 19.96
N ALA A 75 22.45 27.29 20.59
CA ALA A 75 21.52 26.38 19.94
C ALA A 75 20.53 27.14 19.05
N PHE A 76 20.19 26.56 17.87
CA PHE A 76 19.21 27.11 16.94
C PHE A 76 18.31 26.03 16.38
N VAL A 77 17.12 26.44 15.93
CA VAL A 77 16.16 25.58 15.25
C VAL A 77 15.56 26.30 14.04
N LEU A 78 15.66 25.69 12.87
CA LEU A 78 15.00 26.10 11.64
C LEU A 78 13.88 25.10 11.34
N ASN A 79 12.63 25.53 11.37
CA ASN A 79 11.46 24.67 11.11
C ASN A 79 10.73 25.08 9.83
N GLY A 80 9.84 24.20 9.36
CA GLY A 80 9.01 24.47 8.18
C GLY A 80 9.79 24.47 6.87
N LEU A 81 10.98 23.84 6.84
CA LEU A 81 11.79 23.73 5.65
C LEU A 81 11.17 22.72 4.69
N ARG A 82 10.87 23.15 3.47
CA ARG A 82 10.43 22.21 2.41
C ARG A 82 11.60 21.32 1.99
N PRO A 83 11.37 20.06 1.61
CA PRO A 83 12.43 19.21 1.05
C PRO A 83 13.11 19.90 -0.12
N GLY A 84 14.44 19.95 -0.09
CA GLY A 84 15.22 20.63 -1.12
C GLY A 84 16.59 21.12 -0.64
N GLN A 85 17.25 21.90 -1.48
CA GLN A 85 18.57 22.44 -1.23
C GLN A 85 18.48 23.83 -0.62
N TYR A 86 19.25 24.06 0.44
CA TYR A 86 19.30 25.32 1.16
C TYR A 86 20.73 25.82 1.32
N ARG A 87 20.90 27.13 1.15
CA ARG A 87 22.08 27.85 1.58
C ARG A 87 21.81 28.35 3.02
N ILE A 88 22.61 27.83 3.96
CA ILE A 88 22.56 28.24 5.37
C ILE A 88 23.69 29.25 5.60
N THR A 89 23.33 30.49 5.87
CA THR A 89 24.28 31.56 6.23
C THR A 89 24.13 31.86 7.71
N THR A 90 25.23 31.81 8.46
CA THR A 90 25.25 32.11 9.91
C THR A 90 26.16 33.32 10.16
N THR A 91 25.67 34.29 10.90
CA THR A 91 26.42 35.49 11.23
C THR A 91 26.35 35.73 12.73
N ALA A 92 27.51 35.76 13.38
CA ALA A 92 27.63 36.11 14.80
C ALA A 92 27.38 37.61 15.04
N THR A 93 27.05 37.94 16.27
CA THR A 93 26.95 39.35 16.70
C THR A 93 28.29 40.07 16.62
N SER A 94 29.38 39.37 16.68
CA SER A 94 30.78 39.83 16.53
C SER A 94 31.25 39.96 15.05
N GLY A 95 30.38 39.51 14.10
CA GLY A 95 30.62 39.68 12.66
C GLY A 95 31.24 38.47 11.93
N GLU A 96 31.62 37.39 12.62
CA GLU A 96 32.06 36.17 11.99
C GLU A 96 30.94 35.49 11.21
N THR A 97 31.27 34.91 10.08
CA THR A 97 30.27 34.25 9.19
C THR A 97 30.67 32.82 8.85
N ALA A 98 29.66 32.02 8.57
CA ALA A 98 29.83 30.70 7.97
C ALA A 98 28.71 30.45 6.95
N GLU A 99 29.03 29.79 5.85
CA GLU A 99 28.06 29.36 4.84
C GLU A 99 28.14 27.85 4.65
N ARG A 100 26.99 27.22 4.54
CA ARG A 100 26.84 25.77 4.25
C ARG A 100 25.74 25.54 3.24
N LEU A 101 26.01 24.71 2.25
CA LEU A 101 24.99 24.23 1.31
C LEU A 101 24.55 22.84 1.77
N VAL A 102 23.26 22.69 2.09
CA VAL A 102 22.69 21.45 2.63
C VAL A 102 21.42 21.01 1.88
N ILE A 103 21.16 19.72 1.88
CA ILE A 103 19.91 19.15 1.35
C ILE A 103 19.15 18.54 2.52
N VAL A 104 17.87 18.92 2.67
CA VAL A 104 16.95 18.36 3.66
C VAL A 104 15.87 17.51 2.98
N SER A 105 15.47 16.44 3.65
CA SER A 105 14.48 15.48 3.15
C SER A 105 13.16 15.59 3.89
N ILE A 106 12.10 15.03 3.29
CA ILE A 106 10.75 15.02 3.85
C ILE A 106 10.72 14.48 5.30
N GLY A 107 10.06 15.20 6.20
CA GLY A 107 9.86 14.82 7.60
C GLY A 107 11.16 14.63 8.40
N GLN A 108 12.29 15.08 7.89
CA GLN A 108 13.59 14.94 8.52
C GLN A 108 13.76 15.95 9.66
N SER A 109 14.27 15.47 10.82
CA SER A 109 14.84 16.32 11.87
C SER A 109 16.35 16.16 11.83
N ALA A 110 17.03 17.06 11.10
CA ALA A 110 18.48 16.97 10.89
C ALA A 110 19.23 17.82 11.93
N THR A 111 20.46 17.37 12.28
CA THR A 111 21.36 18.16 13.12
C THR A 111 22.47 18.77 12.25
N LEU A 112 22.75 20.06 12.41
CA LEU A 112 23.80 20.80 11.71
C LEU A 112 24.53 21.71 12.69
N ASP A 113 25.69 21.29 13.13
CA ASP A 113 26.54 22.12 13.97
C ASP A 113 27.44 23.00 13.09
N ILE A 114 27.50 24.29 13.42
CA ILE A 114 28.15 25.33 12.61
C ILE A 114 29.27 25.98 13.44
N ARG A 115 30.49 25.83 12.97
CA ARG A 115 31.64 26.57 13.50
C ARG A 115 31.90 27.78 12.62
N LEU A 116 31.93 28.97 13.23
CA LEU A 116 32.25 30.22 12.57
C LEU A 116 33.76 30.30 12.28
N ALA A 117 34.12 30.89 11.16
CA ALA A 117 35.53 31.17 10.84
C ALA A 117 35.93 32.54 11.37
N ALA A 118 37.16 32.68 11.82
CA ALA A 118 37.69 34.01 12.15
C ALA A 118 37.60 34.93 10.93
N PRO A 119 37.29 36.23 11.11
CA PRO A 119 37.28 37.18 10.01
C PRO A 119 38.59 37.14 9.27
N ALA A 120 38.58 37.07 7.93
CA ALA A 120 39.80 37.20 7.15
C ALA A 120 40.48 38.55 7.52
N PRO A 121 41.81 38.57 7.79
CA PRO A 121 42.47 39.81 8.10
C PRO A 121 42.30 40.79 6.93
N THR A 122 41.76 41.96 7.23
CA THR A 122 41.67 43.05 6.28
C THR A 122 43.06 43.33 5.71
N PRO A 123 43.27 43.35 4.37
CA PRO A 123 44.56 43.73 3.84
C PRO A 123 44.90 45.12 4.35
N ALA A 124 46.05 45.25 4.97
CA ALA A 124 46.58 46.54 5.38
C ALA A 124 46.71 47.46 4.13
N PRO A 125 46.44 48.76 4.24
CA PRO A 125 46.59 49.70 3.13
C PRO A 125 48.06 49.65 2.66
N GLY A 126 48.27 49.08 1.47
CA GLY A 126 49.56 48.94 0.90
C GLY A 126 50.17 50.28 0.54
N THR A 127 51.36 50.54 1.00
CA THR A 127 52.24 51.63 0.61
C THR A 127 52.53 51.53 -0.89
N GLU A 128 52.14 52.51 -1.67
CA GLU A 128 52.54 52.65 -3.09
C GLU A 128 54.08 52.77 -3.19
N THR A 129 54.70 51.81 -3.83
CA THR A 129 56.06 51.88 -4.24
C THR A 129 56.06 51.94 -5.76
N GLU A 130 56.35 53.17 -6.24
CA GLU A 130 56.60 53.44 -7.61
C GLU A 130 57.84 52.67 -8.13
N THR A 131 57.68 51.82 -9.15
CA THR A 131 58.84 51.24 -9.85
C THR A 131 58.65 51.32 -11.34
N THR A 132 59.68 51.97 -11.95
CA THR A 132 59.90 52.27 -13.32
C THR A 132 59.75 51.06 -14.27
N ILE A 133 59.32 51.43 -15.48
CA ILE A 133 59.16 50.61 -16.67
C ILE A 133 60.52 50.10 -17.20
N ASP A 134 60.67 48.80 -17.45
CA ASP A 134 61.52 48.32 -18.51
C ASP A 134 60.84 47.11 -19.19
N GLY A 135 60.86 47.12 -20.53
CA GLY A 135 59.97 46.22 -21.29
C GLY A 135 60.61 44.89 -21.64
N THR A 136 59.96 43.85 -21.35
CA THR A 136 59.99 42.60 -22.14
C THR A 136 58.74 41.73 -21.63
N PRO A 137 57.90 41.16 -22.52
CA PRO A 137 56.81 40.39 -22.06
C PRO A 137 57.25 39.00 -21.66
N PRO A 138 57.01 38.61 -20.37
CA PRO A 138 57.13 37.23 -19.99
C PRO A 138 55.84 36.49 -20.35
N ALA A 139 56.04 35.23 -20.71
CA ALA A 139 54.94 34.26 -20.97
C ALA A 139 53.87 34.26 -19.85
N ALA A 140 52.63 34.12 -20.24
CA ALA A 140 51.47 34.06 -19.35
C ALA A 140 51.68 33.01 -18.24
N PRO A 141 51.60 33.39 -16.96
CA PRO A 141 51.37 32.43 -15.91
C PRO A 141 49.90 31.99 -16.01
N GLY A 142 49.70 30.69 -15.92
CA GLY A 142 48.36 30.10 -15.87
C GLY A 142 47.50 30.82 -14.85
N GLY A 143 46.26 31.07 -15.22
CA GLY A 143 45.24 31.68 -14.38
C GLY A 143 45.20 31.04 -12.99
N GLY A 144 45.43 31.84 -11.98
CA GLY A 144 45.06 31.52 -10.66
C GLY A 144 43.51 31.53 -10.61
N ASP A 145 42.94 30.36 -10.65
CA ASP A 145 41.56 30.17 -10.29
C ASP A 145 41.33 30.80 -8.92
N GLY A 146 40.62 31.89 -8.90
CA GLY A 146 39.77 32.22 -7.78
C GLY A 146 38.74 31.12 -7.70
N GLY A 147 39.13 30.02 -7.02
CA GLY A 147 38.32 28.85 -6.92
C GLY A 147 36.97 29.21 -6.33
N GLU A 148 36.01 29.33 -7.19
CA GLU A 148 34.60 29.15 -6.82
C GLU A 148 34.58 27.76 -6.19
N ILE A 149 34.59 27.68 -4.86
CA ILE A 149 34.38 26.43 -4.14
C ILE A 149 32.98 26.01 -4.48
N VAL A 150 32.80 25.18 -5.50
CA VAL A 150 31.53 24.46 -5.78
C VAL A 150 31.34 23.54 -4.58
N VAL A 151 30.70 24.04 -3.52
CA VAL A 151 30.27 23.27 -2.37
C VAL A 151 29.03 22.52 -2.84
N THR A 152 29.23 21.30 -3.33
CA THR A 152 28.13 20.36 -3.57
C THR A 152 27.38 20.20 -2.25
N GLY A 153 26.06 20.50 -2.26
CA GLY A 153 25.23 20.41 -1.06
C GLY A 153 25.27 19.04 -0.42
N ASN A 154 25.76 18.98 0.81
CA ASN A 154 25.77 17.73 1.55
C ASN A 154 24.37 17.40 2.04
N ARG A 155 23.85 16.19 1.70
CA ARG A 155 22.62 15.72 2.30
C ARG A 155 22.83 15.48 3.80
N LEU A 156 21.97 16.12 4.61
CA LEU A 156 22.01 15.91 6.04
C LEU A 156 21.53 14.49 6.36
N VAL A 157 22.24 13.81 7.23
CA VAL A 157 21.91 12.45 7.68
C VAL A 157 21.21 12.53 9.03
N GLU A 158 20.03 11.92 9.13
CA GLU A 158 19.29 11.85 10.39
C GLU A 158 19.80 10.68 11.22
N VAL A 159 20.69 10.93 12.15
CA VAL A 159 21.25 9.92 13.05
C VAL A 159 20.53 9.92 14.40
N LYS A 160 20.17 11.11 14.90
CA LYS A 160 19.58 11.35 16.20
C LYS A 160 18.04 11.36 16.12
N THR A 161 17.47 10.17 15.89
CA THR A 161 16.02 9.93 15.82
C THR A 161 15.65 8.58 16.39
N SER A 162 14.48 8.48 17.02
CA SER A 162 13.91 7.21 17.50
C SER A 162 13.27 6.38 16.37
N GLU A 163 12.96 6.99 15.23
CA GLU A 163 12.26 6.34 14.13
C GLU A 163 13.15 5.36 13.36
N ILE A 164 12.57 4.24 12.91
CA ILE A 164 13.18 3.37 11.90
C ILE A 164 12.58 3.77 10.56
N ALA A 165 13.35 4.54 9.80
CA ALA A 165 12.92 5.13 8.54
C ALA A 165 13.96 4.95 7.44
N THR A 166 13.49 4.86 6.19
CA THR A 166 14.31 4.84 4.97
C THR A 166 13.84 5.94 4.05
N ASN A 167 14.75 6.84 3.68
CA ASN A 167 14.49 7.91 2.72
C ASN A 167 14.90 7.46 1.32
N ILE A 168 13.99 7.61 0.36
CA ILE A 168 14.22 7.30 -1.05
C ILE A 168 14.31 8.61 -1.82
N THR A 169 15.48 8.87 -2.37
CA THR A 169 15.81 10.12 -3.04
C THR A 169 15.30 10.16 -4.47
N GLN A 170 15.16 11.37 -5.02
CA GLN A 170 14.83 11.54 -6.43
C GLN A 170 15.81 10.83 -7.37
N GLU A 171 17.12 10.85 -7.06
CA GLU A 171 18.13 10.16 -7.86
C GLU A 171 17.94 8.64 -7.84
N GLN A 172 17.59 8.06 -6.68
CA GLN A 172 17.24 6.62 -6.59
C GLN A 172 15.99 6.29 -7.39
N ILE A 173 14.92 7.11 -7.26
CA ILE A 173 13.67 6.92 -8.02
C ILE A 173 13.92 6.92 -9.52
N ARG A 174 14.85 7.77 -9.98
CA ARG A 174 15.14 7.96 -11.39
C ARG A 174 16.08 6.90 -11.97
N THR A 175 17.07 6.47 -11.18
CA THR A 175 18.24 5.71 -11.69
C THR A 175 18.10 4.21 -11.45
N LEU A 176 17.51 3.80 -10.33
CA LEU A 176 17.38 2.38 -9.99
C LEU A 176 16.46 1.64 -10.97
N PRO A 177 16.75 0.37 -11.29
CA PRO A 177 15.92 -0.42 -12.18
C PRO A 177 14.49 -0.61 -11.63
N GLN A 178 13.51 -0.49 -12.51
CA GLN A 178 12.08 -0.62 -12.21
C GLN A 178 11.36 -1.43 -13.27
N THR A 179 10.41 -2.25 -12.83
CA THR A 179 9.57 -3.01 -13.74
C THR A 179 8.59 -2.10 -14.50
N ASP A 180 7.94 -1.14 -13.82
CA ASP A 180 6.77 -0.43 -14.34
C ASP A 180 6.65 1.03 -13.90
N ARG A 181 7.73 1.68 -13.48
CA ARG A 181 7.75 3.07 -12.97
C ARG A 181 6.83 3.32 -11.76
N ASN A 182 6.59 2.29 -10.97
CA ASN A 182 5.91 2.47 -9.69
C ASN A 182 6.92 2.84 -8.59
N PHE A 183 7.02 4.13 -8.27
CA PHE A 183 7.98 4.60 -7.25
C PHE A 183 7.77 3.93 -5.88
N LEU A 184 6.54 3.51 -5.57
CA LEU A 184 6.25 2.82 -4.32
C LEU A 184 6.93 1.44 -4.22
N SER A 185 7.33 0.82 -5.34
CA SER A 185 8.08 -0.45 -5.30
C SER A 185 9.40 -0.33 -4.53
N PHE A 186 10.00 0.86 -4.52
CA PHE A 186 11.20 1.14 -3.73
C PHE A 186 10.98 1.15 -2.21
N ALA A 187 9.73 1.12 -1.72
CA ALA A 187 9.49 0.90 -0.30
C ALA A 187 10.06 -0.44 0.19
N ALA A 188 10.26 -1.40 -0.71
CA ALA A 188 10.93 -2.67 -0.42
C ALA A 188 12.43 -2.53 -0.08
N LEU A 189 13.04 -1.35 -0.30
CA LEU A 189 14.40 -1.04 0.17
C LEU A 189 14.45 -0.81 1.69
N ALA A 190 13.30 -0.56 2.33
CA ALA A 190 13.20 -0.43 3.79
C ALA A 190 13.18 -1.83 4.45
N PRO A 191 13.87 -2.01 5.61
CA PRO A 191 13.87 -3.28 6.29
C PRO A 191 12.46 -3.66 6.78
N GLY A 192 12.10 -4.95 6.66
CA GLY A 192 10.81 -5.48 7.07
C GLY A 192 9.65 -5.19 6.13
N VAL A 193 9.87 -4.48 5.03
CA VAL A 193 8.86 -4.19 4.00
C VAL A 193 9.02 -5.12 2.82
N ARG A 194 7.90 -5.63 2.32
CA ARG A 194 7.81 -6.38 1.07
C ARG A 194 6.82 -5.71 0.14
N TYR A 195 7.17 -5.67 -1.11
CA TYR A 195 6.30 -5.24 -2.18
C TYR A 195 5.92 -6.45 -3.04
N ASN A 196 4.65 -6.63 -3.24
CA ASN A 196 4.14 -7.64 -4.16
C ASN A 196 3.93 -6.97 -5.52
N ASP A 197 4.76 -7.33 -6.49
CA ASP A 197 4.69 -6.84 -7.88
C ASP A 197 3.86 -7.79 -8.74
N SER A 198 2.75 -8.28 -8.19
CA SER A 198 1.81 -9.07 -8.99
C SER A 198 1.13 -8.18 -10.03
N GLU A 199 0.93 -8.70 -11.22
CA GLU A 199 0.28 -7.95 -12.28
C GLU A 199 -1.22 -7.67 -12.05
N THR A 200 -1.80 -8.25 -11.02
CA THR A 200 -3.22 -8.06 -10.68
C THR A 200 -3.43 -7.39 -9.33
N ASN A 201 -2.41 -7.39 -8.47
CA ASN A 201 -2.51 -6.81 -7.14
C ASN A 201 -1.13 -6.35 -6.67
N LYS A 202 -0.88 -5.04 -6.71
CA LYS A 202 0.34 -4.42 -6.23
C LYS A 202 0.12 -3.89 -4.82
N GLY A 203 0.74 -4.50 -3.85
CA GLY A 203 0.52 -4.17 -2.44
C GLY A 203 1.78 -4.21 -1.61
N PHE A 204 1.73 -3.54 -0.47
CA PHE A 204 2.80 -3.54 0.52
C PHE A 204 2.43 -4.45 1.68
N GLN A 205 3.42 -5.08 2.25
CA GLN A 205 3.29 -5.78 3.52
C GLN A 205 4.47 -5.40 4.41
N ALA A 206 4.18 -5.05 5.65
CA ALA A 206 5.20 -4.77 6.66
C ALA A 206 4.97 -5.67 7.89
N GLY A 207 6.00 -6.43 8.27
CA GLY A 207 5.90 -7.39 9.36
C GLY A 207 4.89 -8.51 9.10
N ALA A 208 4.02 -8.80 10.08
CA ALA A 208 2.95 -9.80 10.02
C ALA A 208 1.59 -9.20 9.63
N SER A 209 1.52 -7.92 9.33
CA SER A 209 0.28 -7.18 9.13
C SER A 209 -0.20 -7.23 7.68
N ALA A 210 -1.51 -7.13 7.48
CA ALA A 210 -2.12 -7.06 6.15
C ALA A 210 -1.76 -5.75 5.43
N ALA A 211 -1.87 -5.73 4.09
CA ALA A 211 -1.60 -4.54 3.27
C ALA A 211 -2.50 -3.36 3.63
N SER A 212 -3.73 -3.60 4.07
CA SER A 212 -4.67 -2.58 4.56
C SER A 212 -4.16 -1.78 5.76
N GLN A 213 -3.18 -2.31 6.51
CA GLN A 213 -2.60 -1.65 7.68
C GLN A 213 -1.40 -0.74 7.36
N VAL A 214 -1.04 -0.61 6.08
CA VAL A 214 -0.10 0.40 5.59
C VAL A 214 -0.89 1.65 5.17
N ASN A 215 -0.36 2.85 5.42
CA ASN A 215 -0.93 4.09 4.91
C ASN A 215 0.08 4.84 4.04
N VAL A 216 -0.39 5.36 2.90
CA VAL A 216 0.41 6.12 1.95
C VAL A 216 -0.11 7.55 1.89
N PHE A 217 0.78 8.51 2.09
CA PHE A 217 0.48 9.93 2.05
C PHE A 217 1.24 10.63 0.92
N ILE A 218 0.55 11.44 0.14
CA ILE A 218 1.14 12.32 -0.88
C ILE A 218 0.82 13.76 -0.50
N ASP A 219 1.83 14.59 -0.27
CA ASP A 219 1.71 15.97 0.23
C ASP A 219 0.82 16.08 1.49
N GLY A 220 0.76 15.03 2.31
CA GLY A 220 -0.08 14.94 3.51
C GLY A 220 -1.50 14.40 3.28
N VAL A 221 -1.89 14.11 2.04
CA VAL A 221 -3.16 13.45 1.72
C VAL A 221 -3.03 11.93 1.85
N SER A 222 -3.87 11.32 2.67
CA SER A 222 -3.97 9.86 2.76
C SER A 222 -4.66 9.30 1.52
N LEU A 223 -4.00 8.38 0.82
CA LEU A 223 -4.57 7.63 -0.29
C LEU A 223 -5.19 6.30 0.17
N LYS A 224 -5.48 6.12 1.45
CA LYS A 224 -5.97 4.86 1.99
C LYS A 224 -7.29 4.44 1.38
N ASN A 225 -7.34 3.18 0.90
CA ASN A 225 -8.60 2.53 0.55
C ASN A 225 -9.35 2.16 1.83
N LYS A 226 -10.55 2.71 2.02
CA LYS A 226 -11.38 2.50 3.20
C LYS A 226 -12.43 1.42 2.99
N LEU A 227 -12.71 1.08 1.73
CA LEU A 227 -13.67 0.05 1.38
C LEU A 227 -13.04 -1.34 1.48
N ARG A 228 -11.80 -1.51 1.02
CA ARG A 228 -11.16 -2.81 0.84
C ARG A 228 -9.76 -2.91 1.41
N GLU A 229 -9.24 -4.13 1.40
CA GLU A 229 -7.96 -4.54 2.02
C GLU A 229 -6.72 -4.08 1.24
N GLY A 230 -6.86 -3.47 0.08
CA GLY A 230 -5.76 -3.16 -0.85
C GLY A 230 -4.77 -2.07 -0.44
N GLY A 231 -4.96 -1.42 0.71
CA GLY A 231 -4.07 -0.37 1.21
C GLY A 231 -4.26 0.98 0.52
N VAL A 232 -3.94 1.11 -0.77
CA VAL A 232 -4.05 2.35 -1.54
C VAL A 232 -5.31 2.37 -2.40
N ALA A 233 -6.03 3.49 -2.42
CA ALA A 233 -7.25 3.66 -3.20
C ALA A 233 -7.00 3.39 -4.69
N GLY A 234 -7.84 2.52 -5.28
CA GLY A 234 -7.75 2.11 -6.66
C GLY A 234 -6.59 1.15 -7.00
N GLN A 235 -5.82 0.68 -6.03
CA GLN A 235 -4.70 -0.23 -6.31
C GLN A 235 -5.09 -1.70 -6.31
N GLN A 236 -6.12 -2.07 -5.59
CA GLN A 236 -6.62 -3.45 -5.56
C GLN A 236 -7.17 -3.85 -6.93
N ASN A 237 -6.77 -4.99 -7.45
CA ASN A 237 -7.10 -5.49 -8.78
C ASN A 237 -6.69 -4.52 -9.92
N SER A 238 -5.62 -3.74 -9.75
CA SER A 238 -5.06 -2.85 -10.75
C SER A 238 -3.65 -3.26 -11.14
N ARG A 239 -3.34 -3.21 -12.44
CA ARG A 239 -1.99 -3.33 -13.00
C ARG A 239 -1.24 -1.99 -13.02
N GLY A 240 -1.97 -0.90 -12.79
CA GLY A 240 -1.44 0.46 -12.86
C GLY A 240 -0.66 0.89 -11.63
N ASN A 241 -0.14 2.09 -11.72
CA ASN A 241 0.58 2.75 -10.65
C ASN A 241 -0.36 3.66 -9.86
N PRO A 242 -0.28 3.70 -8.54
CA PRO A 242 -1.20 4.51 -7.74
C PRO A 242 -1.00 6.00 -7.92
N PHE A 243 0.21 6.44 -8.32
CA PHE A 243 0.56 7.84 -8.54
C PHE A 243 1.71 7.95 -9.56
N GLY A 244 1.74 9.02 -10.35
CA GLY A 244 2.75 9.26 -11.39
C GLY A 244 4.13 9.58 -10.81
N GLN A 245 5.15 8.88 -11.27
CA GLN A 245 6.52 9.03 -10.77
C GLN A 245 7.14 10.38 -11.14
N LEU A 246 6.80 10.97 -12.31
CA LEU A 246 7.29 12.30 -12.71
C LEU A 246 6.91 13.39 -11.71
N ALA A 247 5.76 13.24 -11.04
CA ALA A 247 5.30 14.22 -10.07
C ALA A 247 5.96 14.06 -8.69
N VAL A 248 6.64 12.94 -8.41
CA VAL A 248 7.24 12.66 -7.09
C VAL A 248 8.64 13.27 -7.01
N GLN A 249 8.92 13.99 -5.92
CA GLN A 249 10.25 14.51 -5.60
C GLN A 249 11.06 13.51 -4.78
N GLU A 250 10.51 13.06 -3.67
CA GLU A 250 11.10 12.03 -2.80
C GLU A 250 10.03 11.42 -1.88
N PHE A 251 10.34 10.32 -1.23
CA PHE A 251 9.47 9.75 -0.21
C PHE A 251 10.24 9.07 0.92
N ARG A 252 9.58 8.88 2.05
CA ARG A 252 10.09 8.26 3.26
C ARG A 252 9.21 7.10 3.67
N VAL A 253 9.82 5.99 4.06
CA VAL A 253 9.17 4.79 4.58
C VAL A 253 9.49 4.66 6.06
N LEU A 254 8.48 4.72 6.92
CA LEU A 254 8.61 4.53 8.37
C LEU A 254 8.02 3.18 8.74
N THR A 255 8.81 2.33 9.38
CA THR A 255 8.37 0.97 9.75
C THR A 255 8.17 0.80 11.25
N GLN A 256 8.79 1.66 12.08
CA GLN A 256 8.71 1.60 13.55
C GLN A 256 8.78 3.01 14.16
N ASN A 257 8.20 3.14 15.35
CA ASN A 257 8.29 4.31 16.22
C ASN A 257 7.82 5.63 15.60
N TYR A 258 6.94 5.55 14.57
CA TYR A 258 6.44 6.77 13.95
C TYR A 258 5.55 7.57 14.93
N LYS A 259 5.71 8.88 14.88
CA LYS A 259 5.19 9.84 15.85
C LYS A 259 3.64 9.93 15.84
N ALA A 260 3.06 10.61 16.86
CA ALA A 260 1.61 10.68 17.08
C ALA A 260 0.85 11.40 15.96
N GLU A 261 1.52 12.21 15.17
CA GLU A 261 0.99 12.85 13.97
C GLU A 261 0.50 11.86 12.89
N TYR A 262 1.06 10.66 12.82
CA TYR A 262 0.69 9.64 11.84
C TYR A 262 -0.49 8.81 12.32
N GLU A 263 -1.38 8.49 11.38
CA GLU A 263 -2.69 7.89 11.64
C GLU A 263 -3.00 6.70 10.73
N GLN A 264 -3.96 5.89 11.17
CA GLN A 264 -4.54 4.77 10.38
C GLN A 264 -3.48 3.89 9.72
N ALA A 265 -2.45 3.54 10.48
CA ALA A 265 -1.42 2.61 10.07
C ALA A 265 -1.03 1.71 11.24
N GLY A 266 -1.23 0.42 11.09
CA GLY A 266 -0.82 -0.57 12.08
C GLY A 266 0.61 -1.04 11.88
N SER A 267 1.20 -0.89 10.67
CA SER A 267 2.47 -1.55 10.34
C SER A 267 3.53 -0.66 9.69
N ALA A 268 3.16 0.22 8.77
CA ALA A 268 4.09 1.14 8.12
C ALA A 268 3.40 2.38 7.58
N ILE A 269 4.17 3.45 7.45
CA ILE A 269 3.79 4.72 6.81
C ILE A 269 4.72 4.95 5.62
N ILE A 270 4.14 5.33 4.48
CA ILE A 270 4.88 5.87 3.35
C ILE A 270 4.41 7.30 3.16
N THR A 271 5.31 8.27 3.25
CA THR A 271 5.01 9.69 3.03
C THR A 271 5.86 10.23 1.90
N SER A 272 5.22 10.93 0.96
CA SER A 272 5.85 11.46 -0.25
C SER A 272 5.52 12.94 -0.42
N VAL A 273 6.43 13.67 -1.06
CA VAL A 273 6.20 15.04 -1.53
C VAL A 273 6.29 15.10 -3.03
N THR A 274 5.44 15.95 -3.60
CA THR A 274 5.44 16.20 -5.04
C THR A 274 6.38 17.35 -5.41
N LYS A 275 6.85 17.33 -6.65
CA LYS A 275 7.65 18.42 -7.23
C LYS A 275 6.84 19.72 -7.28
N SER A 276 7.55 20.84 -7.24
CA SER A 276 7.02 22.21 -7.42
C SER A 276 7.85 22.94 -8.47
N GLY A 277 7.33 24.03 -8.99
CA GLY A 277 8.13 24.94 -9.83
C GLY A 277 9.21 25.67 -9.01
N THR A 278 10.19 26.18 -9.69
CA THR A 278 11.30 26.99 -9.15
C THR A 278 11.43 28.29 -9.93
N ASN A 279 12.46 29.10 -9.64
CA ASN A 279 12.75 30.34 -10.38
C ASN A 279 13.30 30.11 -11.81
N GLU A 280 13.62 28.86 -12.12
CA GLU A 280 14.07 28.45 -13.46
C GLU A 280 13.06 27.46 -14.05
N PHE A 281 12.91 27.50 -15.35
CA PHE A 281 12.12 26.49 -16.05
C PHE A 281 12.90 25.18 -16.09
N HIS A 282 12.23 24.11 -15.73
CA HIS A 282 12.78 22.76 -15.82
C HIS A 282 11.71 21.79 -16.28
N GLY A 283 12.11 20.84 -17.05
CA GLY A 283 11.21 19.85 -17.62
C GLY A 283 11.88 18.51 -17.87
N GLU A 284 11.04 17.50 -18.05
CA GLU A 284 11.47 16.15 -18.39
C GLU A 284 10.48 15.53 -19.37
N VAL A 285 10.98 14.88 -20.43
CA VAL A 285 10.21 14.02 -21.31
C VAL A 285 10.85 12.64 -21.28
N PHE A 286 10.06 11.58 -21.22
CA PHE A 286 10.58 10.22 -21.27
C PHE A 286 9.71 9.30 -22.11
N GLY A 287 10.33 8.22 -22.59
CA GLY A 287 9.70 7.05 -23.17
C GLY A 287 10.39 5.77 -22.70
N GLN A 288 9.60 4.74 -22.42
CA GLN A 288 10.07 3.42 -22.02
C GLN A 288 9.33 2.35 -22.81
N TYR A 289 10.06 1.37 -23.32
CA TYR A 289 9.53 0.33 -24.19
C TYR A 289 10.07 -1.05 -23.83
N THR A 290 9.19 -2.03 -23.86
CA THR A 290 9.54 -3.46 -23.84
C THR A 290 8.45 -4.27 -24.52
N ASP A 291 8.82 -5.40 -25.14
CA ASP A 291 7.88 -6.28 -25.81
C ASP A 291 8.22 -7.78 -25.60
N ARG A 292 7.43 -8.60 -26.28
CA ARG A 292 7.62 -10.05 -26.28
C ARG A 292 9.03 -10.47 -26.72
N SER A 293 9.63 -9.81 -27.71
CA SER A 293 10.95 -10.17 -28.26
C SER A 293 12.06 -9.95 -27.23
N LEU A 294 11.91 -8.94 -26.39
CA LEU A 294 12.84 -8.52 -25.36
C LEU A 294 12.68 -9.29 -24.02
N SER A 295 11.77 -10.25 -23.96
CA SER A 295 11.50 -11.06 -22.75
C SER A 295 11.83 -12.53 -22.98
N GLN A 296 12.17 -13.25 -21.93
CA GLN A 296 12.20 -14.73 -21.97
C GLN A 296 10.77 -15.27 -21.85
N THR A 297 10.56 -16.51 -22.27
CA THR A 297 9.29 -17.21 -22.03
C THR A 297 9.20 -17.61 -20.57
N ASP A 298 8.02 -17.40 -19.95
CA ASP A 298 7.75 -17.86 -18.59
C ASP A 298 7.99 -19.37 -18.48
N TYR A 299 8.47 -19.81 -17.30
CA TYR A 299 8.80 -21.22 -17.08
C TYR A 299 7.58 -22.13 -17.17
N ILE A 300 6.45 -21.71 -16.61
CA ILE A 300 5.21 -22.52 -16.59
C ILE A 300 4.64 -22.64 -18.00
N VAL A 301 4.60 -21.51 -18.75
CA VAL A 301 4.19 -21.50 -20.17
C VAL A 301 5.04 -22.47 -20.98
N ARG A 302 6.38 -22.41 -20.82
CA ARG A 302 7.29 -23.34 -21.53
C ARG A 302 7.11 -24.79 -21.10
N ARG A 303 6.90 -25.07 -19.80
CA ARG A 303 6.67 -26.41 -19.27
C ARG A 303 5.41 -27.05 -19.85
N ARG A 304 4.37 -26.26 -20.07
CA ARG A 304 3.11 -26.71 -20.69
C ARG A 304 3.23 -26.92 -22.19
N GLY A 305 4.28 -26.41 -22.82
CA GLY A 305 4.40 -26.39 -24.27
C GLY A 305 3.60 -25.32 -24.97
N ASP A 306 3.05 -24.37 -24.21
CA ASP A 306 2.24 -23.27 -24.72
C ASP A 306 3.10 -22.29 -25.55
N PRO A 307 2.54 -21.66 -26.58
CA PRO A 307 3.23 -20.61 -27.32
C PRO A 307 3.49 -19.42 -26.41
N LYS A 308 4.62 -18.76 -26.61
CA LYS A 308 4.95 -17.55 -25.85
C LYS A 308 3.88 -16.47 -26.09
N PRO A 309 3.16 -15.98 -25.05
CA PRO A 309 2.10 -15.02 -25.20
C PRO A 309 2.58 -13.68 -25.79
N ALA A 310 1.73 -12.99 -26.52
CA ALA A 310 2.00 -11.62 -26.94
C ALA A 310 2.07 -10.69 -25.72
N PHE A 311 3.04 -9.78 -25.77
CA PHE A 311 3.23 -8.77 -24.74
C PHE A 311 3.89 -7.54 -25.35
N GLU A 312 3.35 -6.36 -25.09
CA GLU A 312 3.95 -5.06 -25.38
C GLU A 312 3.61 -4.09 -24.26
N ARG A 313 4.57 -3.24 -23.85
CA ARG A 313 4.34 -2.16 -22.89
C ARG A 313 5.08 -0.90 -23.32
N LYS A 314 4.34 0.20 -23.35
CA LYS A 314 4.80 1.56 -23.63
C LYS A 314 4.46 2.43 -22.43
N GLN A 315 5.47 3.08 -21.86
CA GLN A 315 5.27 4.10 -20.83
C GLN A 315 5.94 5.38 -21.31
N TYR A 316 5.24 6.49 -21.18
CA TYR A 316 5.69 7.77 -21.71
C TYR A 316 5.13 8.92 -20.87
N GLY A 317 5.77 10.07 -20.92
CA GLY A 317 5.29 11.21 -20.17
C GLY A 317 6.15 12.43 -20.32
N ALA A 318 5.62 13.52 -19.81
CA ALA A 318 6.29 14.81 -19.78
C ALA A 318 5.95 15.58 -18.52
N SER A 319 6.89 16.42 -18.06
CA SER A 319 6.65 17.36 -16.97
C SER A 319 7.29 18.70 -17.28
N LEU A 320 6.71 19.77 -16.74
CA LEU A 320 7.20 21.13 -16.85
C LEU A 320 6.92 21.90 -15.55
N GLY A 321 7.92 22.60 -15.04
CA GLY A 321 7.80 23.48 -13.91
C GLY A 321 8.59 24.78 -14.12
N GLY A 322 8.19 25.82 -13.41
CA GLY A 322 8.88 27.12 -13.51
C GLY A 322 8.10 28.24 -12.83
N PRO A 323 8.58 29.47 -12.93
CA PRO A 323 7.93 30.63 -12.35
C PRO A 323 6.84 31.19 -13.29
N ILE A 324 5.67 31.48 -12.74
CA ILE A 324 4.71 32.44 -13.34
C ILE A 324 5.13 33.85 -12.96
N ILE A 325 5.49 34.03 -11.67
CA ILE A 325 6.09 35.27 -11.14
C ILE A 325 7.30 34.83 -10.31
N LYS A 326 8.50 35.28 -10.70
CA LYS A 326 9.74 34.95 -9.98
C LYS A 326 9.62 35.27 -8.49
N ASP A 327 10.16 34.37 -7.66
CA ASP A 327 10.16 34.41 -6.19
C ASP A 327 8.78 34.29 -5.53
N LYS A 328 7.65 34.31 -6.31
CA LYS A 328 6.31 34.41 -5.72
C LYS A 328 5.31 33.36 -6.18
N LEU A 329 5.24 33.10 -7.48
CA LEU A 329 4.22 32.18 -8.00
C LEU A 329 4.83 31.21 -9.00
N PHE A 330 4.73 29.94 -8.64
CA PHE A 330 5.32 28.83 -9.38
C PHE A 330 4.24 27.85 -9.83
N PHE A 331 4.51 27.17 -10.92
CA PHE A 331 3.68 26.06 -11.41
C PHE A 331 4.51 24.80 -11.65
N PHE A 332 3.88 23.66 -11.56
CA PHE A 332 4.40 22.37 -12.01
C PHE A 332 3.27 21.53 -12.57
N GLY A 333 3.50 20.90 -13.72
CA GLY A 333 2.58 19.97 -14.37
C GLY A 333 3.28 18.70 -14.81
N ALA A 334 2.58 17.57 -14.75
CA ALA A 334 3.10 16.28 -15.26
C ALA A 334 1.96 15.43 -15.86
N TYR A 335 2.32 14.69 -16.90
CA TYR A 335 1.48 13.67 -17.53
C TYR A 335 2.28 12.38 -17.69
N GLU A 336 1.69 11.23 -17.35
CA GLU A 336 2.25 9.89 -17.61
C GLU A 336 1.19 8.96 -18.19
N GLY A 337 1.52 8.29 -19.32
CA GLY A 337 0.75 7.23 -19.94
C GLY A 337 1.43 5.87 -19.73
N ASN A 338 0.61 4.81 -19.57
CA ASN A 338 1.06 3.42 -19.47
C ASN A 338 0.11 2.54 -20.27
N ASP A 339 0.53 2.15 -21.46
CA ASP A 339 -0.17 1.26 -22.37
C ASP A 339 0.46 -0.12 -22.33
N GLN A 340 -0.33 -1.12 -22.00
CA GLN A 340 0.12 -2.50 -21.96
C GLN A 340 -0.88 -3.42 -22.64
N ASP A 341 -0.40 -4.20 -23.61
CA ASP A 341 -1.14 -5.29 -24.22
C ASP A 341 -0.46 -6.61 -23.90
N ARG A 342 -1.21 -7.55 -23.35
CA ARG A 342 -0.74 -8.90 -23.14
C ARG A 342 -1.79 -9.92 -23.55
N ALA A 343 -1.37 -11.05 -24.10
CA ALA A 343 -2.26 -12.17 -24.31
C ALA A 343 -2.35 -13.04 -23.06
N LEU A 344 -3.57 -13.43 -22.72
CA LEU A 344 -3.91 -14.50 -21.80
C LEU A 344 -4.38 -15.71 -22.60
N ILE A 345 -4.09 -16.91 -22.11
CA ILE A 345 -4.39 -18.15 -22.85
C ILE A 345 -5.61 -18.80 -22.19
N VAL A 346 -6.69 -18.89 -22.94
CA VAL A 346 -7.86 -19.69 -22.56
C VAL A 346 -7.65 -21.11 -23.08
N ASN A 347 -7.62 -22.07 -22.19
CA ASN A 347 -7.51 -23.49 -22.50
C ASN A 347 -8.18 -24.34 -21.42
N SER A 348 -8.84 -25.41 -21.82
CA SER A 348 -9.39 -26.37 -20.88
C SER A 348 -8.30 -27.28 -20.32
N SER A 349 -8.45 -27.69 -19.06
CA SER A 349 -7.67 -28.77 -18.43
C SER A 349 -8.51 -30.03 -18.21
N GLY A 350 -9.73 -30.06 -18.75
CA GLY A 350 -10.67 -31.17 -18.59
C GLY A 350 -10.24 -32.47 -19.30
N GLU A 351 -10.64 -33.60 -18.73
CA GLU A 351 -10.49 -34.89 -19.38
C GLU A 351 -11.34 -34.94 -20.66
N GLN A 352 -10.89 -35.69 -21.67
CA GLN A 352 -11.56 -35.78 -22.97
C GLN A 352 -13.04 -36.20 -22.86
N ALA A 353 -13.36 -37.09 -21.91
CA ALA A 353 -14.74 -37.48 -21.65
C ALA A 353 -15.63 -36.32 -21.18
N ALA A 354 -15.07 -35.44 -20.32
CA ALA A 354 -15.78 -34.25 -19.87
C ALA A 354 -15.94 -33.20 -21.00
N ILE A 355 -14.91 -33.06 -21.85
CA ILE A 355 -14.96 -32.16 -23.01
C ILE A 355 -16.03 -32.63 -24.00
N ASN A 356 -16.08 -33.95 -24.33
CA ASN A 356 -17.09 -34.47 -25.23
C ASN A 356 -18.51 -34.27 -24.70
N GLU A 357 -18.72 -34.47 -23.41
CA GLU A 357 -20.00 -34.24 -22.74
C GLU A 357 -20.38 -32.75 -22.71
N PHE A 358 -19.39 -31.85 -22.46
CA PHE A 358 -19.57 -30.42 -22.57
C PHE A 358 -20.06 -30.02 -23.98
N GLU A 359 -19.38 -30.48 -25.04
CA GLU A 359 -19.75 -30.18 -26.41
C GLU A 359 -21.13 -30.71 -26.78
N GLN A 360 -21.45 -31.93 -26.30
CA GLN A 360 -22.74 -32.54 -26.49
C GLN A 360 -23.88 -31.74 -25.85
N PHE A 361 -23.76 -31.33 -24.60
CA PHE A 361 -24.85 -30.73 -23.85
C PHE A 361 -24.90 -29.20 -23.94
N SER A 362 -23.74 -28.52 -24.10
CA SER A 362 -23.72 -27.07 -24.34
C SER A 362 -24.10 -26.68 -25.77
N GLY A 363 -23.96 -27.60 -26.72
CA GLY A 363 -24.07 -27.30 -28.14
C GLY A 363 -22.96 -26.42 -28.72
N ARG A 364 -21.88 -26.21 -27.96
CA ARG A 364 -20.74 -25.37 -28.33
C ARG A 364 -19.47 -26.22 -28.41
N ARG A 365 -18.58 -25.90 -29.32
CA ARG A 365 -17.26 -26.57 -29.39
C ARG A 365 -16.29 -25.86 -28.46
N LEU A 366 -15.48 -26.62 -27.73
CA LEU A 366 -14.46 -26.06 -26.86
C LEU A 366 -13.49 -25.15 -27.64
N SER A 367 -13.13 -25.54 -28.87
CA SER A 367 -12.25 -24.78 -29.76
C SER A 367 -12.74 -23.37 -30.15
N GLU A 368 -14.02 -23.05 -29.91
CA GLU A 368 -14.55 -21.70 -30.10
C GLU A 368 -14.07 -20.71 -29.05
N PHE A 369 -13.68 -21.22 -27.90
CA PHE A 369 -13.31 -20.44 -26.71
C PHE A 369 -11.81 -20.44 -26.47
N GLU A 370 -11.10 -21.47 -26.94
CA GLU A 370 -9.68 -21.63 -26.71
C GLU A 370 -8.83 -20.74 -27.60
N GLY A 371 -7.72 -20.30 -27.07
CA GLY A 371 -6.75 -19.48 -27.78
C GLY A 371 -6.15 -18.36 -26.94
N ALA A 372 -5.33 -17.55 -27.61
CA ALA A 372 -4.69 -16.39 -27.00
C ALA A 372 -5.51 -15.13 -27.27
N PHE A 373 -6.03 -14.51 -26.23
CA PHE A 373 -6.83 -13.27 -26.32
C PHE A 373 -6.08 -12.11 -25.67
N VAL A 374 -6.12 -10.93 -26.33
CA VAL A 374 -5.45 -9.74 -25.81
C VAL A 374 -6.23 -9.14 -24.65
N SER A 375 -5.53 -8.88 -23.58
CA SER A 375 -6.00 -8.16 -22.37
C SER A 375 -5.36 -6.77 -22.40
N PRO A 376 -6.01 -5.73 -23.01
CA PRO A 376 -5.47 -4.38 -23.07
C PRO A 376 -5.63 -3.69 -21.72
N PHE A 377 -4.58 -2.98 -21.31
CA PHE A 377 -4.55 -2.09 -20.18
C PHE A 377 -4.11 -0.71 -20.64
N ARG A 378 -4.80 0.35 -20.19
CA ARG A 378 -4.47 1.75 -20.44
C ARG A 378 -4.58 2.54 -19.16
N GLN A 379 -3.57 3.34 -18.86
CA GLN A 379 -3.57 4.24 -17.71
C GLN A 379 -3.07 5.62 -18.11
N ASP A 380 -3.81 6.65 -17.73
CA ASP A 380 -3.42 8.05 -17.81
C ASP A 380 -3.34 8.65 -16.42
N PHE A 381 -2.25 9.37 -16.17
CA PHE A 381 -2.04 10.12 -14.94
C PHE A 381 -1.75 11.59 -15.28
N TYR A 382 -2.50 12.49 -14.64
CA TYR A 382 -2.36 13.93 -14.75
C TYR A 382 -2.07 14.52 -13.38
N PHE A 383 -1.14 15.46 -13.31
CA PHE A 383 -0.82 16.21 -12.11
C PHE A 383 -0.60 17.68 -12.41
N GLY A 384 -1.12 18.56 -11.54
CA GLY A 384 -0.88 20.00 -11.60
C GLY A 384 -0.73 20.58 -10.20
N LYS A 385 0.21 21.50 -10.01
CA LYS A 385 0.46 22.19 -8.75
C LYS A 385 0.80 23.66 -8.99
N LEU A 386 0.17 24.54 -8.20
CA LEU A 386 0.51 25.96 -8.07
C LEU A 386 1.03 26.21 -6.66
N THR A 387 2.13 26.92 -6.55
CA THR A 387 2.73 27.32 -5.27
C THR A 387 2.84 28.82 -5.25
N LEU A 388 2.20 29.48 -4.28
CA LEU A 388 2.25 30.91 -4.06
C LEU A 388 3.00 31.20 -2.76
N THR A 389 4.02 32.05 -2.82
CA THR A 389 4.82 32.55 -1.70
C THR A 389 4.74 34.07 -1.67
N PRO A 390 3.65 34.68 -1.13
CA PRO A 390 3.45 36.11 -1.18
C PRO A 390 4.49 36.87 -0.35
N ASP A 391 4.99 36.23 0.71
CA ASP A 391 6.04 36.71 1.62
C ASP A 391 6.87 35.53 2.17
N GLU A 392 7.88 35.81 3.00
CA GLU A 392 8.79 34.80 3.57
C GLU A 392 8.07 33.87 4.57
N ARG A 393 6.90 34.27 5.11
CA ARG A 393 6.19 33.53 6.15
C ARG A 393 5.09 32.62 5.64
N GLN A 394 4.59 32.84 4.43
CA GLN A 394 3.41 32.16 3.92
C GLN A 394 3.68 31.38 2.63
N VAL A 395 3.18 30.16 2.59
CA VAL A 395 3.18 29.32 1.38
C VAL A 395 1.79 28.73 1.19
N PHE A 396 1.24 28.90 0.01
CA PHE A 396 -0.01 28.29 -0.41
C PHE A 396 0.27 27.33 -1.56
N ASP A 397 -0.17 26.08 -1.42
CA ASP A 397 -0.14 25.10 -2.50
C ASP A 397 -1.58 24.74 -2.90
N LEU A 398 -1.84 24.71 -4.18
CA LEU A 398 -3.04 24.16 -4.77
C LEU A 398 -2.62 23.06 -5.74
N SER A 399 -3.03 21.81 -5.50
CA SER A 399 -2.69 20.70 -6.39
C SER A 399 -3.90 19.86 -6.77
N PHE A 400 -3.78 19.24 -7.94
CA PHE A 400 -4.74 18.32 -8.52
C PHE A 400 -4.00 17.11 -9.07
N SER A 401 -4.55 15.91 -8.84
CA SER A 401 -4.14 14.70 -9.55
C SER A 401 -5.34 13.90 -10.03
N ARG A 402 -5.23 13.30 -11.21
CA ARG A 402 -6.18 12.34 -11.76
C ARG A 402 -5.44 11.14 -12.28
N ARG A 403 -5.88 9.95 -11.83
CA ARG A 403 -5.53 8.66 -12.42
C ARG A 403 -6.77 8.05 -13.03
N GLN A 404 -6.67 7.62 -14.27
CA GLN A 404 -7.74 6.93 -14.97
C GLN A 404 -7.20 5.66 -15.62
N GLU A 405 -7.91 4.54 -15.46
CA GLU A 405 -7.52 3.23 -15.98
C GLU A 405 -8.68 2.53 -16.65
N THR A 406 -8.36 1.78 -17.69
CA THR A 406 -9.21 0.75 -18.28
C THR A 406 -8.43 -0.55 -18.39
N ASP A 407 -9.07 -1.69 -18.11
CA ASP A 407 -8.42 -3.00 -18.10
C ASP A 407 -9.42 -4.11 -18.41
N ILE A 408 -9.17 -4.87 -19.48
CA ILE A 408 -9.98 -6.06 -19.78
C ILE A 408 -9.30 -7.27 -19.15
N GLN A 409 -9.98 -7.88 -18.18
CA GLN A 409 -9.46 -9.02 -17.44
C GLN A 409 -10.59 -9.93 -16.91
N GLY A 410 -10.22 -10.95 -16.11
CA GLY A 410 -11.18 -11.89 -15.55
C GLY A 410 -11.43 -13.09 -16.46
N PHE A 411 -10.53 -13.32 -17.42
CA PHE A 411 -10.45 -14.52 -18.26
C PHE A 411 -9.01 -15.04 -18.26
N ASP A 412 -8.82 -16.33 -18.24
CA ASP A 412 -7.53 -17.05 -18.34
C ASP A 412 -7.80 -18.54 -18.00
N GLY A 413 -6.95 -19.45 -18.43
CA GLY A 413 -7.14 -20.88 -18.17
C GLY A 413 -8.51 -21.36 -18.67
N ASN A 414 -9.34 -21.90 -17.79
CA ASN A 414 -10.66 -22.39 -18.16
C ASN A 414 -11.77 -21.32 -18.10
N VAL A 415 -11.43 -20.03 -18.03
CA VAL A 415 -12.42 -18.95 -18.09
C VAL A 415 -12.34 -18.24 -19.46
N SER A 416 -13.41 -18.28 -20.22
CA SER A 416 -13.46 -17.74 -21.58
C SER A 416 -13.40 -16.21 -21.62
N TYR A 417 -13.00 -15.67 -22.78
CA TYR A 417 -13.03 -14.23 -23.04
C TYR A 417 -14.45 -13.64 -22.98
N GLU A 418 -15.48 -14.44 -23.25
CA GLU A 418 -16.88 -14.01 -23.12
C GLU A 418 -17.21 -13.58 -21.68
N SER A 419 -16.62 -14.22 -20.68
CA SER A 419 -16.81 -13.94 -19.26
C SER A 419 -15.91 -12.81 -18.72
N ALA A 420 -15.16 -12.14 -19.58
CA ALA A 420 -14.29 -11.03 -19.19
C ALA A 420 -15.08 -9.80 -18.71
N GLU A 421 -14.40 -8.93 -18.01
CA GLU A 421 -14.89 -7.64 -17.57
C GLU A 421 -13.95 -6.50 -17.99
N ASN A 422 -14.53 -5.35 -18.35
CA ASN A 422 -13.82 -4.10 -18.51
C ASN A 422 -13.83 -3.36 -17.18
N LYS A 423 -12.69 -3.21 -16.55
CA LYS A 423 -12.52 -2.47 -15.29
C LYS A 423 -12.19 -1.02 -15.60
N ILE A 424 -13.03 -0.13 -15.10
CA ILE A 424 -12.78 1.31 -15.10
C ILE A 424 -12.44 1.71 -13.67
N ASN A 425 -11.29 2.36 -13.52
CA ASN A 425 -10.77 2.76 -12.21
C ASN A 425 -10.28 4.21 -12.29
N THR A 426 -10.86 5.09 -11.48
CA THR A 426 -10.54 6.52 -11.46
C THR A 426 -10.27 6.97 -10.04
N VAL A 427 -9.16 7.71 -9.85
CA VAL A 427 -8.84 8.34 -8.57
C VAL A 427 -8.51 9.81 -8.84
N ASP A 428 -9.30 10.70 -8.25
CA ASP A 428 -9.11 12.15 -8.30
C ASP A 428 -8.74 12.67 -6.92
N THR A 429 -7.75 13.56 -6.86
CA THR A 429 -7.37 14.23 -5.62
C THR A 429 -7.22 15.73 -5.85
N TYR A 430 -7.79 16.53 -4.97
CA TYR A 430 -7.62 17.97 -4.93
C TYR A 430 -7.11 18.34 -3.55
N LEU A 431 -6.08 19.15 -3.48
CA LEU A 431 -5.46 19.58 -2.23
C LEU A 431 -5.26 21.10 -2.24
N PHE A 432 -5.69 21.74 -1.18
CA PHE A 432 -5.26 23.07 -0.77
C PHE A 432 -4.43 22.93 0.52
N LYS A 433 -3.23 23.49 0.52
CA LYS A 433 -2.35 23.53 1.68
C LYS A 433 -1.92 24.98 1.94
N TRP A 434 -1.96 25.40 3.20
CA TRP A 434 -1.41 26.67 3.66
C TRP A 434 -0.44 26.44 4.79
N THR A 435 0.78 26.89 4.62
CA THR A 435 1.83 26.88 5.66
C THR A 435 2.14 28.31 6.06
N TYR A 436 2.05 28.58 7.35
CA TYR A 436 2.47 29.86 7.95
C TYR A 436 3.63 29.58 8.91
N THR A 437 4.75 30.28 8.73
CA THR A 437 5.92 30.19 9.59
C THR A 437 6.10 31.48 10.34
N GLY A 438 5.81 31.46 11.66
CA GLY A 438 6.10 32.55 12.60
C GLY A 438 7.49 32.39 13.20
N ASP A 439 7.86 33.30 14.10
CA ASP A 439 9.21 33.30 14.69
C ASP A 439 9.44 32.08 15.61
N SER A 440 8.39 31.63 16.32
CA SER A 440 8.44 30.48 17.24
C SER A 440 7.40 29.40 16.95
N PHE A 441 6.71 29.46 15.84
CA PHE A 441 5.72 28.44 15.49
C PHE A 441 5.58 28.28 13.98
N VAL A 442 5.15 27.07 13.57
CA VAL A 442 4.72 26.78 12.21
C VAL A 442 3.29 26.26 12.28
N ASN A 443 2.40 26.84 11.46
CA ASN A 443 1.05 26.35 11.27
C ASN A 443 0.87 25.81 9.85
N GLU A 444 0.36 24.60 9.72
CA GLU A 444 0.08 23.96 8.43
C GLU A 444 -1.41 23.61 8.38
N PHE A 445 -2.16 24.15 7.45
CA PHE A 445 -3.55 23.78 7.19
C PHE A 445 -3.67 23.04 5.87
N ASN A 446 -4.43 21.94 5.86
CA ASN A 446 -4.73 21.14 4.68
C ASN A 446 -6.24 20.94 4.55
N ALA A 447 -6.75 21.19 3.34
CA ALA A 447 -8.10 20.78 2.94
C ALA A 447 -8.00 19.96 1.67
N ASN A 448 -8.51 18.73 1.69
CA ASN A 448 -8.44 17.87 0.52
C ASN A 448 -9.75 17.15 0.24
N TYR A 449 -9.93 16.82 -1.05
CA TYR A 449 -10.98 15.95 -1.54
C TYR A 449 -10.33 14.81 -2.31
N LEU A 450 -10.70 13.58 -1.98
CA LEU A 450 -10.32 12.36 -2.69
C LEU A 450 -11.59 11.67 -3.18
N SER A 451 -11.64 11.36 -4.47
CA SER A 451 -12.67 10.53 -5.09
C SER A 451 -12.04 9.29 -5.70
N TYR A 452 -12.54 8.14 -5.32
CA TYR A 452 -12.17 6.85 -5.90
C TYR A 452 -13.42 6.18 -6.46
N ILE A 453 -13.35 5.76 -7.73
CA ILE A 453 -14.42 5.06 -8.44
C ILE A 453 -13.83 3.82 -9.09
N PHE A 454 -14.32 2.65 -8.70
CA PHE A 454 -14.05 1.37 -9.34
C PHE A 454 -15.36 0.83 -9.92
N ASN A 455 -15.39 0.58 -11.21
CA ASN A 455 -16.58 0.20 -11.94
C ASN A 455 -16.31 -0.87 -13.00
N PRO A 456 -16.08 -2.13 -12.61
CA PRO A 456 -16.00 -3.23 -13.56
C PRO A 456 -17.37 -3.50 -14.18
N THR A 457 -17.38 -3.72 -15.49
CA THR A 457 -18.57 -4.06 -16.30
C THR A 457 -18.31 -5.34 -17.07
N SER A 458 -19.25 -6.29 -17.03
CA SER A 458 -19.18 -7.50 -17.87
C SER A 458 -19.13 -7.11 -19.35
N LEU A 459 -18.37 -7.82 -20.18
CA LEU A 459 -18.42 -7.68 -21.63
C LEU A 459 -19.77 -8.18 -22.20
N ASN A 460 -20.43 -9.10 -21.50
CA ASN A 460 -21.74 -9.67 -21.86
C ASN A 460 -22.70 -9.56 -20.66
N PRO A 461 -23.21 -8.34 -20.35
CA PRO A 461 -23.96 -8.10 -19.10
C PRO A 461 -25.34 -8.78 -19.08
N ASP A 462 -25.89 -9.15 -20.22
CA ASP A 462 -27.22 -9.72 -20.36
C ASP A 462 -27.22 -11.26 -20.39
N LEU A 463 -26.02 -11.88 -20.48
CA LEU A 463 -25.90 -13.33 -20.51
C LEU A 463 -25.70 -13.92 -19.11
N PRO A 464 -26.31 -15.09 -18.82
CA PRO A 464 -25.97 -15.88 -17.64
C PRO A 464 -24.53 -16.41 -17.73
N SER A 465 -23.97 -16.79 -16.58
CA SER A 465 -22.68 -17.47 -16.50
C SER A 465 -22.90 -19.00 -16.46
N PHE A 466 -22.17 -19.75 -17.28
CA PHE A 466 -22.18 -21.20 -17.35
C PHE A 466 -20.80 -21.73 -16.93
N ASP A 467 -20.76 -22.52 -15.86
CA ASP A 467 -19.56 -23.15 -15.32
C ASP A 467 -19.66 -24.66 -15.48
N TYR A 468 -19.01 -25.21 -16.50
CA TYR A 468 -18.80 -26.64 -16.64
C TYR A 468 -17.53 -27.03 -15.89
N ALA A 469 -17.72 -27.49 -14.67
CA ALA A 469 -16.64 -27.69 -13.69
C ALA A 469 -15.46 -28.51 -14.26
N GLY A 470 -14.28 -27.94 -14.21
CA GLY A 470 -13.06 -28.54 -14.76
C GLY A 470 -12.88 -28.43 -16.27
N VAL A 471 -13.87 -27.94 -17.02
CA VAL A 471 -13.80 -27.75 -18.48
C VAL A 471 -13.75 -26.29 -18.85
N LEU A 472 -14.84 -25.54 -18.67
CA LEU A 472 -14.93 -24.16 -19.16
C LEU A 472 -15.97 -23.35 -18.38
N VAL A 473 -15.64 -22.07 -18.13
CA VAL A 473 -16.61 -21.05 -17.72
C VAL A 473 -16.81 -20.09 -18.90
N PHE A 474 -18.08 -19.87 -19.32
CA PHE A 474 -18.42 -18.98 -20.44
C PHE A 474 -19.73 -18.21 -20.21
N GLY A 475 -20.10 -17.34 -21.15
CA GLY A 475 -21.25 -16.45 -21.03
C GLY A 475 -20.90 -15.12 -20.38
N GLY A 476 -21.82 -14.55 -19.59
CA GLY A 476 -21.60 -13.30 -18.90
C GLY A 476 -20.77 -13.45 -17.62
N LYS A 477 -20.30 -12.32 -17.07
CA LYS A 477 -19.67 -12.29 -15.75
C LYS A 477 -20.72 -12.46 -14.66
N ASP A 478 -20.53 -13.41 -13.77
CA ASP A 478 -21.46 -13.78 -12.72
C ASP A 478 -21.61 -12.72 -11.61
N SER A 479 -20.59 -11.93 -11.39
CA SER A 479 -20.56 -10.93 -10.33
C SER A 479 -19.72 -9.74 -10.74
N THR A 480 -20.33 -8.56 -10.72
CA THR A 480 -19.66 -7.27 -10.85
C THR A 480 -20.00 -6.40 -9.65
N ARG A 481 -19.18 -5.38 -9.40
CA ARG A 481 -19.44 -4.44 -8.32
C ARG A 481 -18.93 -3.06 -8.67
N ARG A 482 -19.67 -2.06 -8.23
CA ARG A 482 -19.23 -0.67 -8.32
C ARG A 482 -18.92 -0.16 -6.92
N GLU A 483 -17.78 0.47 -6.77
CA GLU A 483 -17.32 1.03 -5.51
C GLU A 483 -17.01 2.51 -5.72
N VAL A 484 -17.56 3.35 -4.86
CA VAL A 484 -17.25 4.77 -4.80
C VAL A 484 -16.89 5.15 -3.38
N GLN A 485 -15.76 5.84 -3.23
CA GLN A 485 -15.34 6.47 -1.99
C GLN A 485 -15.09 7.93 -2.28
N GLN A 486 -15.75 8.82 -1.55
CA GLN A 486 -15.52 10.27 -1.59
C GLN A 486 -15.18 10.74 -0.19
N SER A 487 -14.00 11.34 -0.03
CA SER A 487 -13.50 11.77 1.28
C SER A 487 -13.15 13.25 1.24
N TYR A 488 -13.72 14.00 2.17
CA TYR A 488 -13.40 15.40 2.44
C TYR A 488 -12.62 15.44 3.75
N THR A 489 -11.38 15.92 3.70
CA THR A 489 -10.51 15.98 4.89
C THR A 489 -10.10 17.40 5.14
N PHE A 490 -10.27 17.83 6.38
CA PHE A 490 -9.78 19.08 6.91
C PHE A 490 -8.83 18.78 8.05
N ARG A 491 -7.69 19.41 8.01
CA ARG A 491 -6.63 19.15 8.95
C ARG A 491 -5.84 20.43 9.20
N ASN A 492 -5.40 20.66 10.43
CA ASN A 492 -4.54 21.78 10.80
C ASN A 492 -3.49 21.37 11.83
N ASP A 493 -2.22 21.79 11.73
CA ASP A 493 -1.05 21.44 12.57
C ASP A 493 -0.37 22.70 13.09
N LEU A 494 -0.08 22.74 14.38
CA LEU A 494 0.73 23.75 15.02
C LEU A 494 1.98 23.12 15.63
N THR A 495 3.13 23.51 15.18
CA THR A 495 4.42 23.19 15.78
C THR A 495 4.92 24.42 16.51
N TYR A 496 5.16 24.34 17.81
CA TYR A 496 5.69 25.41 18.64
C TYR A 496 7.12 25.11 19.07
N THR A 497 8.00 26.08 18.84
CA THR A 497 9.46 25.96 19.06
C THR A 497 9.99 27.10 19.95
N GLY A 498 9.11 27.78 20.64
CA GLY A 498 9.49 28.90 21.51
C GLY A 498 10.06 28.49 22.87
N LEU A 499 10.35 27.20 23.10
CA LEU A 499 11.03 26.70 24.28
C LEU A 499 12.30 25.99 23.82
N ASP A 500 13.43 26.36 24.43
CA ASP A 500 14.77 25.99 23.95
C ASP A 500 15.00 24.48 23.76
N THR A 501 14.40 23.62 24.63
CA THR A 501 14.62 22.17 24.64
C THR A 501 13.41 21.37 24.16
N HIS A 502 12.29 22.02 23.87
CA HIS A 502 11.03 21.37 23.52
C HIS A 502 10.53 21.79 22.15
N VAL A 503 10.04 20.85 21.37
CA VAL A 503 9.24 21.10 20.17
C VAL A 503 7.88 20.45 20.36
N PHE A 504 6.94 21.27 20.81
CA PHE A 504 5.55 20.84 20.94
C PHE A 504 4.83 20.82 19.61
N LYS A 505 4.07 19.77 19.40
CA LYS A 505 3.23 19.65 18.24
C LYS A 505 1.85 19.13 18.66
N VAL A 506 0.81 19.84 18.28
CA VAL A 506 -0.58 19.49 18.60
C VAL A 506 -1.44 19.45 17.35
N GLY A 507 -2.48 18.55 17.28
CA GLY A 507 -3.21 18.28 16.10
C GLY A 507 -4.60 17.73 16.02
N GLY A 508 -5.33 18.17 14.94
CA GLY A 508 -6.66 17.65 14.67
C GLY A 508 -6.99 17.47 13.19
N ARG A 509 -7.75 16.43 12.94
CA ARG A 509 -8.31 16.10 11.64
C ARG A 509 -9.78 15.76 11.76
N VAL A 510 -10.54 16.26 10.81
CA VAL A 510 -11.91 15.80 10.55
C VAL A 510 -11.97 15.30 9.12
N GLU A 511 -12.46 14.10 8.94
CA GLU A 511 -12.68 13.51 7.63
C GLU A 511 -14.10 12.98 7.51
N ILE A 512 -14.79 13.40 6.46
CA ILE A 512 -16.10 12.91 6.09
C ILE A 512 -15.93 12.02 4.86
N THR A 513 -16.30 10.75 4.97
CA THR A 513 -16.24 9.80 3.88
C THR A 513 -17.64 9.32 3.54
N ASP A 514 -18.06 9.57 2.31
CA ASP A 514 -19.25 8.99 1.72
C ASP A 514 -18.86 7.80 0.84
N ILE A 515 -19.61 6.73 0.94
CA ILE A 515 -19.42 5.52 0.15
C ILE A 515 -20.71 5.15 -0.60
N GLU A 516 -20.54 4.69 -1.83
CA GLU A 516 -21.56 3.94 -2.55
C GLU A 516 -20.97 2.60 -2.95
N PHE A 517 -21.67 1.54 -2.63
CA PHE A 517 -21.29 0.19 -2.99
C PHE A 517 -22.45 -0.48 -3.69
N ILE A 518 -22.24 -1.01 -4.89
CA ILE A 518 -23.22 -1.78 -5.64
C ILE A 518 -22.65 -3.18 -5.82
N ASN A 519 -23.29 -4.16 -5.21
CA ASN A 519 -22.94 -5.56 -5.37
C ASN A 519 -23.94 -6.21 -6.36
N ASN A 520 -23.48 -6.41 -7.58
CA ASN A 520 -24.27 -7.03 -8.64
C ASN A 520 -24.00 -8.56 -8.71
N ALA A 521 -23.85 -9.21 -7.55
CA ALA A 521 -23.65 -10.64 -7.51
C ALA A 521 -24.85 -11.38 -8.06
N TYR A 522 -24.64 -12.19 -9.08
CA TYR A 522 -25.60 -13.06 -9.71
C TYR A 522 -26.90 -12.35 -10.18
N ILE A 523 -26.82 -11.11 -10.65
CA ILE A 523 -27.96 -10.44 -11.30
C ILE A 523 -28.45 -11.26 -12.49
N GLN A 524 -27.51 -11.74 -13.32
CA GLN A 524 -27.77 -12.86 -14.23
C GLN A 524 -27.37 -14.14 -13.49
N PRO A 525 -28.14 -15.22 -13.68
CA PRO A 525 -27.86 -16.48 -13.00
C PRO A 525 -26.48 -17.04 -13.35
N ARG A 526 -25.83 -17.71 -12.38
CA ARG A 526 -24.72 -18.62 -12.65
C ARG A 526 -25.21 -20.05 -12.52
N TYR A 527 -24.96 -20.85 -13.54
CA TYR A 527 -25.24 -22.28 -13.58
C TYR A 527 -23.96 -23.07 -13.49
N THR A 528 -23.85 -23.94 -12.50
CA THR A 528 -22.69 -24.85 -12.33
C THR A 528 -23.10 -26.27 -12.71
N PHE A 529 -22.41 -26.84 -13.68
CA PHE A 529 -22.52 -28.21 -14.14
C PHE A 529 -21.40 -29.05 -13.53
N ASN A 530 -21.73 -30.14 -12.89
CA ASN A 530 -20.77 -30.98 -12.17
C ASN A 530 -20.94 -32.47 -12.54
N ARG A 531 -19.82 -33.21 -12.69
CA ARG A 531 -19.78 -34.65 -12.95
C ARG A 531 -19.25 -35.46 -11.76
N ALA A 532 -18.73 -34.79 -10.73
CA ALA A 532 -17.95 -35.43 -9.66
C ALA A 532 -18.80 -36.07 -8.55
N ASP A 533 -20.12 -36.06 -8.65
CA ASP A 533 -20.99 -36.53 -7.58
C ASP A 533 -21.83 -37.73 -8.04
N ASN A 534 -21.58 -38.89 -7.45
CA ASN A 534 -22.33 -40.13 -7.61
C ASN A 534 -23.35 -40.39 -6.50
N ALA A 535 -23.81 -39.34 -5.78
CA ALA A 535 -24.76 -39.40 -4.67
C ALA A 535 -24.37 -40.36 -3.51
N GLY A 536 -23.18 -40.92 -3.51
CA GLY A 536 -22.75 -41.98 -2.60
C GLY A 536 -23.18 -43.40 -3.00
N THR A 537 -23.66 -43.59 -4.23
CA THR A 537 -24.18 -44.82 -4.78
C THR A 537 -23.30 -45.33 -5.94
N PRO A 538 -22.06 -45.84 -5.71
CA PRO A 538 -21.06 -46.10 -6.76
C PRO A 538 -21.51 -47.15 -7.78
N ASN A 539 -22.57 -47.91 -7.51
CA ASN A 539 -23.10 -48.93 -8.44
C ASN A 539 -24.43 -48.53 -9.13
N ASP A 540 -24.99 -47.35 -8.79
CA ASP A 540 -26.18 -46.81 -9.42
C ASP A 540 -25.83 -45.51 -10.12
N THR A 541 -25.75 -45.50 -11.44
CA THR A 541 -25.42 -44.29 -12.24
C THR A 541 -26.66 -43.51 -12.65
N SER A 542 -27.87 -43.96 -12.28
CA SER A 542 -29.11 -43.26 -12.66
C SER A 542 -29.29 -41.94 -11.92
N ASP A 543 -28.64 -41.76 -10.77
CA ASP A 543 -28.66 -40.57 -9.95
C ASP A 543 -27.36 -39.74 -10.02
N ASP A 544 -26.37 -40.15 -10.86
CA ASP A 544 -25.14 -39.43 -11.06
C ASP A 544 -25.37 -38.05 -11.68
N LEU A 545 -24.57 -37.07 -11.26
CA LEU A 545 -24.52 -35.78 -11.93
C LEU A 545 -23.72 -35.88 -13.23
N THR A 546 -24.29 -35.31 -14.28
CA THR A 546 -23.70 -35.19 -15.60
C THR A 546 -23.79 -33.74 -16.09
N PHE A 547 -23.21 -33.45 -17.24
CA PHE A 547 -23.34 -32.09 -17.83
C PHE A 547 -24.69 -31.91 -18.57
N ALA A 548 -25.60 -32.87 -18.53
CA ALA A 548 -26.93 -32.73 -19.12
C ALA A 548 -27.80 -31.65 -18.47
N PHE A 549 -27.52 -31.32 -17.21
CA PHE A 549 -28.21 -30.24 -16.49
C PHE A 549 -27.28 -29.65 -15.40
N PRO A 550 -27.50 -28.38 -14.97
CA PRO A 550 -26.72 -27.82 -13.88
C PRO A 550 -27.01 -28.52 -12.54
N SER A 551 -26.01 -28.79 -11.76
CA SER A 551 -26.16 -29.27 -10.38
C SER A 551 -26.58 -28.16 -9.40
N GLU A 552 -26.23 -26.91 -9.73
CA GLU A 552 -26.53 -25.73 -8.93
C GLU A 552 -26.80 -24.50 -9.82
N ALA A 553 -27.74 -23.66 -9.41
CA ALA A 553 -27.86 -22.30 -9.90
C ALA A 553 -27.80 -21.29 -8.75
N ARG A 554 -27.19 -20.14 -9.01
CA ARG A 554 -27.18 -19.00 -8.09
C ARG A 554 -27.85 -17.80 -8.74
N LEU A 555 -28.66 -17.09 -7.95
CA LEU A 555 -29.42 -15.92 -8.39
C LEU A 555 -29.44 -14.84 -7.31
N GLY A 556 -29.07 -13.62 -7.66
CA GLY A 556 -29.27 -12.44 -6.82
C GLY A 556 -30.76 -12.05 -6.77
N LEU A 557 -31.30 -11.94 -5.56
CA LEU A 557 -32.76 -11.78 -5.32
C LEU A 557 -33.16 -10.33 -5.00
N GLY A 558 -32.22 -9.40 -4.95
CA GLY A 558 -32.49 -8.02 -4.56
C GLY A 558 -31.70 -6.98 -5.34
N ASN A 559 -31.66 -5.77 -4.79
CA ASN A 559 -30.87 -4.65 -5.29
C ASN A 559 -29.68 -4.42 -4.36
N GLY A 560 -28.47 -4.71 -4.84
CA GLY A 560 -27.24 -4.65 -4.06
C GLY A 560 -26.68 -3.24 -3.82
N ARG A 561 -27.45 -2.15 -3.99
CA ARG A 561 -26.95 -0.78 -3.84
C ARG A 561 -27.00 -0.32 -2.38
N ILE A 562 -25.85 0.08 -1.87
CA ILE A 562 -25.64 0.54 -0.49
C ILE A 562 -25.03 1.93 -0.50
N TYR A 563 -25.52 2.78 0.40
CA TYR A 563 -24.92 4.07 0.71
C TYR A 563 -24.50 4.10 2.18
N GLY A 564 -23.34 4.67 2.45
CA GLY A 564 -22.86 4.87 3.80
C GLY A 564 -22.11 6.19 3.93
N SER A 565 -22.12 6.78 5.12
CA SER A 565 -21.32 7.95 5.46
C SER A 565 -20.70 7.75 6.82
N ASN A 566 -19.44 8.13 6.96
CA ASN A 566 -18.70 8.04 8.20
C ASN A 566 -17.87 9.31 8.42
N THR A 567 -17.97 9.88 9.62
CA THR A 567 -17.11 10.99 10.04
C THR A 567 -16.05 10.47 10.99
N GLN A 568 -14.81 10.75 10.67
CA GLN A 568 -13.64 10.44 11.50
C GLN A 568 -13.10 11.74 12.10
N VAL A 569 -12.77 11.66 13.39
CA VAL A 569 -12.08 12.73 14.13
C VAL A 569 -10.82 12.14 14.74
N GLY A 570 -9.69 12.78 14.52
CA GLY A 570 -8.43 12.42 15.16
C GLY A 570 -7.81 13.65 15.80
N VAL A 571 -7.30 13.53 17.02
CA VAL A 571 -6.53 14.58 17.69
C VAL A 571 -5.28 13.98 18.33
N TYR A 572 -4.21 14.76 18.36
CA TYR A 572 -2.98 14.32 19.02
C TYR A 572 -2.21 15.49 19.65
N ALA A 573 -1.31 15.12 20.55
CA ALA A 573 -0.27 15.99 21.08
C ALA A 573 1.05 15.22 21.20
N GLN A 574 2.15 15.88 20.89
CA GLN A 574 3.49 15.30 21.03
C GLN A 574 4.51 16.37 21.40
N ASP A 575 5.59 15.90 22.02
CA ASP A 575 6.75 16.70 22.38
C ASP A 575 8.02 15.97 21.94
N ASP A 576 8.86 16.67 21.19
CA ASP A 576 10.23 16.27 20.93
C ASP A 576 11.12 17.05 21.91
N TRP A 577 11.50 16.41 23.03
CA TRP A 577 12.22 17.00 24.13
C TRP A 577 13.70 16.64 24.10
N ASP A 578 14.54 17.64 23.91
CA ASP A 578 15.99 17.54 24.05
C ASP A 578 16.37 17.66 25.55
N VAL A 579 16.32 16.54 26.27
CA VAL A 579 16.59 16.48 27.73
C VAL A 579 18.01 16.95 28.03
N THR A 580 18.92 16.58 27.15
CA THR A 580 20.31 17.06 27.11
C THR A 580 20.75 17.17 25.66
N GLY A 581 21.85 17.82 25.35
CA GLY A 581 22.41 17.83 24.00
C GLY A 581 22.59 16.42 23.38
N ARG A 582 22.61 15.38 24.22
CA ARG A 582 22.82 13.96 23.81
C ARG A 582 21.56 13.13 23.79
N LEU A 583 20.59 13.40 24.65
CA LEU A 583 19.38 12.58 24.85
C LEU A 583 18.17 13.35 24.37
N GLN A 584 17.48 12.82 23.40
CA GLN A 584 16.18 13.27 22.95
C GLN A 584 15.10 12.25 23.28
N LEU A 585 13.97 12.70 23.78
CA LEU A 585 12.76 11.94 24.01
C LEU A 585 11.67 12.43 23.05
N ASN A 586 10.90 11.48 22.50
CA ASN A 586 9.70 11.75 21.72
C ASN A 586 8.51 11.17 22.47
N ILE A 587 7.61 12.00 22.94
CA ILE A 587 6.47 11.60 23.77
C ILE A 587 5.21 12.09 23.09
N GLY A 588 4.25 11.21 22.86
CA GLY A 588 3.02 11.60 22.19
C GLY A 588 1.83 10.75 22.55
N VAL A 589 0.65 11.30 22.31
CA VAL A 589 -0.62 10.61 22.43
C VAL A 589 -1.53 11.02 21.29
N ARG A 590 -2.27 10.06 20.76
CA ARG A 590 -3.30 10.27 19.75
C ARG A 590 -4.61 9.64 20.20
N TRP A 591 -5.72 10.28 19.86
CA TRP A 591 -7.05 9.72 20.00
C TRP A 591 -7.79 9.80 18.67
N ASP A 592 -8.40 8.69 18.26
CA ASP A 592 -9.18 8.59 17.03
C ASP A 592 -10.60 8.11 17.33
N TYR A 593 -11.58 8.67 16.61
CA TYR A 593 -13.00 8.36 16.76
C TYR A 593 -13.69 8.30 15.40
N GLU A 594 -14.56 7.31 15.21
CA GLU A 594 -15.37 7.14 14.00
C GLU A 594 -16.85 7.01 14.36
N THR A 595 -17.70 7.77 13.67
CA THR A 595 -19.16 7.81 13.97
C THR A 595 -19.90 6.57 13.52
N ASN A 596 -19.49 5.95 12.39
CA ASN A 596 -20.27 4.89 11.72
C ASN A 596 -19.39 3.76 11.12
N ALA A 597 -18.31 3.40 11.80
CA ALA A 597 -17.37 2.37 11.32
C ALA A 597 -17.98 0.96 11.22
N LYS A 598 -19.12 0.70 11.87
CA LYS A 598 -19.77 -0.61 11.99
C LYS A 598 -21.19 -0.64 11.39
N ASN A 599 -21.52 0.27 10.50
CA ASN A 599 -22.91 0.46 10.05
C ASN A 599 -23.87 0.58 11.26
N ASN A 600 -23.62 1.57 12.12
CA ASN A 600 -24.19 1.67 13.47
C ASN A 600 -25.72 1.79 13.48
N ASN A 601 -26.31 2.30 12.38
CA ASN A 601 -27.76 2.47 12.23
C ASN A 601 -28.44 1.25 11.59
N PHE A 602 -27.70 0.19 11.26
CA PHE A 602 -28.25 -1.04 10.72
C PHE A 602 -29.22 -1.68 11.73
N ARG A 603 -30.38 -2.13 11.26
CA ARG A 603 -31.31 -2.93 12.02
C ARG A 603 -31.38 -4.33 11.43
N THR A 604 -31.12 -5.33 12.24
CA THR A 604 -31.23 -6.73 11.84
C THR A 604 -32.70 -7.04 11.52
N PRO A 605 -33.03 -7.59 10.32
CA PRO A 605 -34.38 -8.02 10.00
C PRO A 605 -34.92 -9.03 11.03
N ASP A 606 -36.24 -9.01 11.26
CA ASP A 606 -36.84 -9.80 12.31
C ASP A 606 -36.66 -11.33 12.11
N ASN A 607 -36.71 -11.81 10.85
CA ASN A 607 -36.45 -13.20 10.50
C ASN A 607 -34.99 -13.59 10.74
N ALA A 608 -34.05 -12.68 10.45
CA ALA A 608 -32.62 -12.87 10.73
C ALA A 608 -32.35 -12.91 12.25
N ALA A 609 -33.00 -12.01 13.01
CA ALA A 609 -32.90 -12.03 14.46
C ALA A 609 -33.50 -13.33 15.07
N ALA A 610 -34.60 -13.83 14.51
CA ALA A 610 -35.17 -15.12 14.91
C ALA A 610 -34.20 -16.28 14.61
N ALA A 611 -33.57 -16.29 13.43
CA ALA A 611 -32.58 -17.32 13.07
C ALA A 611 -31.37 -17.29 14.00
N LEU A 612 -30.85 -16.11 14.34
CA LEU A 612 -29.75 -15.99 15.31
C LEU A 612 -30.13 -16.48 16.70
N ARG A 613 -31.32 -16.11 17.22
CA ARG A 613 -31.83 -16.56 18.54
C ARG A 613 -32.13 -18.03 18.62
N ALA A 614 -32.40 -18.68 17.49
CA ALA A 614 -32.62 -20.12 17.45
C ALA A 614 -31.32 -20.93 17.64
N LEU A 615 -30.16 -20.29 17.53
CA LEU A 615 -28.88 -20.92 17.78
C LEU A 615 -28.50 -20.83 19.28
N PRO A 616 -27.89 -21.87 19.86
CA PRO A 616 -27.45 -21.85 21.25
C PRO A 616 -26.29 -20.88 21.46
N SER A 617 -26.27 -20.18 22.58
CA SER A 617 -25.12 -19.42 23.02
C SER A 617 -23.93 -20.35 23.33
N THR A 618 -22.76 -19.95 22.89
CA THR A 618 -21.49 -20.66 23.11
C THR A 618 -20.46 -19.69 23.69
N PHE A 619 -19.23 -20.15 23.97
CA PHE A 619 -18.17 -19.28 24.51
C PHE A 619 -17.72 -18.19 23.49
N TYR A 620 -17.97 -18.38 22.18
CA TYR A 620 -17.60 -17.45 21.11
C TYR A 620 -18.80 -16.75 20.47
N PHE A 621 -20.01 -17.23 20.69
CA PHE A 621 -21.23 -16.74 20.07
C PHE A 621 -22.35 -16.56 21.10
N ASP A 622 -22.86 -15.34 21.18
CA ASP A 622 -24.11 -14.99 21.88
C ASP A 622 -24.98 -14.23 20.88
N PRO A 623 -26.17 -14.74 20.52
CA PRO A 623 -27.04 -14.12 19.53
C PRO A 623 -27.27 -12.62 19.70
N GLU A 624 -27.47 -12.15 20.93
CA GLU A 624 -27.77 -10.75 21.21
C GLU A 624 -26.59 -9.81 20.92
N ASN A 625 -25.36 -10.34 20.90
CA ASN A 625 -24.18 -9.59 20.48
C ASN A 625 -24.11 -9.36 18.96
N TYR A 626 -24.93 -10.05 18.18
CA TYR A 626 -24.98 -9.99 16.72
C TYR A 626 -26.29 -9.39 16.17
N ILE A 627 -27.31 -9.23 17.02
CA ILE A 627 -28.58 -8.61 16.63
C ILE A 627 -28.49 -7.11 16.87
N SER A 628 -28.51 -6.36 15.76
CA SER A 628 -28.55 -4.90 15.81
C SER A 628 -29.97 -4.37 15.86
N THR A 629 -30.25 -3.49 16.83
CA THR A 629 -31.55 -2.81 16.99
C THR A 629 -31.60 -1.46 16.25
N GLY A 630 -30.51 -1.07 15.56
CA GLY A 630 -30.35 0.22 14.91
C GLY A 630 -29.72 1.30 15.80
N ASN A 631 -29.53 1.03 17.10
CA ASN A 631 -28.91 1.97 18.05
C ASN A 631 -28.04 1.32 19.14
N ASN A 632 -27.88 0.00 19.15
CA ASN A 632 -27.04 -0.70 20.14
C ASN A 632 -25.57 -0.87 19.68
N ARG A 633 -25.24 -0.61 18.41
CA ARG A 633 -23.87 -0.50 17.91
C ARG A 633 -23.31 0.87 18.23
N LYS A 634 -22.45 0.98 19.23
CA LYS A 634 -21.86 2.25 19.63
C LYS A 634 -20.51 2.46 18.96
N PRO A 635 -20.14 3.68 18.57
CA PRO A 635 -18.80 4.03 18.17
C PRO A 635 -17.77 3.64 19.24
N PHE A 636 -16.57 3.27 18.79
CA PHE A 636 -15.48 2.95 19.70
C PHE A 636 -14.71 4.22 20.07
N ALA A 637 -14.82 4.65 21.33
CA ALA A 637 -14.15 5.85 21.82
C ALA A 637 -12.80 5.59 22.52
N GLY A 638 -12.40 4.30 22.63
CA GLY A 638 -11.20 3.88 23.36
C GLY A 638 -9.93 3.83 22.52
N ALA A 639 -9.90 4.43 21.32
CA ALA A 639 -8.70 4.41 20.47
C ALA A 639 -7.66 5.44 20.93
N ILE A 640 -7.15 5.25 22.15
CA ILE A 640 -6.06 6.07 22.70
C ILE A 640 -4.72 5.39 22.41
N ALA A 641 -3.83 6.09 21.73
CA ALA A 641 -2.58 5.59 21.16
C ALA A 641 -1.37 6.34 21.74
N PRO A 642 -0.87 5.96 22.93
CA PRO A 642 0.36 6.51 23.46
C PRO A 642 1.56 6.05 22.63
N ARG A 643 2.54 6.94 22.47
CA ARG A 643 3.80 6.69 21.75
C ARG A 643 4.96 7.30 22.50
N PHE A 644 6.02 6.54 22.59
CA PHE A 644 7.27 6.93 23.24
C PHE A 644 8.45 6.53 22.36
N GLY A 645 9.41 7.42 22.24
CA GLY A 645 10.67 7.17 21.57
C GLY A 645 11.81 7.88 22.28
N PHE A 646 13.02 7.38 22.08
CA PHE A 646 14.23 8.04 22.55
C PHE A 646 15.36 7.83 21.56
N SER A 647 16.30 8.78 21.53
CA SER A 647 17.60 8.65 20.87
C SER A 647 18.68 9.25 21.77
N TRP A 648 19.76 8.49 21.97
CA TRP A 648 20.85 8.87 22.82
C TRP A 648 22.18 8.79 22.08
N ASP A 649 22.78 9.95 21.83
CA ASP A 649 24.12 10.08 21.27
C ASP A 649 25.16 9.87 22.38
N ILE A 650 25.83 8.72 22.36
CA ILE A 650 26.75 8.32 23.44
C ILE A 650 27.97 9.24 23.51
N LYS A 651 28.47 9.68 22.34
CA LYS A 651 29.76 10.39 22.22
C LYS A 651 29.61 11.88 21.99
N ASP A 652 28.40 12.39 21.75
CA ASP A 652 28.12 13.77 21.39
C ASP A 652 28.71 14.22 20.05
N ASP A 653 28.96 13.27 19.17
CA ASP A 653 29.51 13.50 17.83
C ASP A 653 28.66 12.86 16.73
N GLN A 654 27.48 12.36 17.09
CA GLN A 654 26.54 11.65 16.23
C GLN A 654 27.13 10.41 15.55
N SER A 655 28.28 9.93 16.04
CA SER A 655 28.90 8.71 15.51
C SER A 655 28.26 7.43 16.02
N THR A 656 27.75 7.44 17.26
CA THR A 656 27.15 6.27 17.92
C THR A 656 25.89 6.67 18.67
N VAL A 657 24.72 6.25 18.15
CA VAL A 657 23.41 6.58 18.73
C VAL A 657 22.66 5.30 19.10
N ILE A 658 22.28 5.17 20.37
CA ILE A 658 21.30 4.18 20.83
C ILE A 658 19.90 4.78 20.69
N PHE A 659 18.97 4.02 20.16
CA PHE A 659 17.60 4.49 19.95
C PHE A 659 16.58 3.38 20.22
N GLY A 660 15.35 3.79 20.42
CA GLY A 660 14.25 2.84 20.59
C GLY A 660 12.94 3.53 20.89
N GLY A 661 11.91 2.73 21.04
CA GLY A 661 10.58 3.25 21.34
C GLY A 661 9.55 2.16 21.55
N ALA A 662 8.39 2.60 22.02
CA ALA A 662 7.20 1.78 22.18
C ALA A 662 5.96 2.60 21.82
N GLY A 663 4.98 1.96 21.20
CA GLY A 663 3.77 2.69 20.82
C GLY A 663 2.60 1.76 20.53
N ARG A 664 1.40 2.34 20.70
CA ARG A 664 0.14 1.75 20.27
C ARG A 664 -0.36 2.46 19.02
N TYR A 665 -0.82 1.68 18.07
CA TYR A 665 -1.25 2.16 16.76
C TYR A 665 -2.58 1.54 16.40
N TYR A 666 -3.62 2.38 16.24
CA TYR A 666 -4.91 1.93 15.77
C TYR A 666 -5.01 2.07 14.25
N ASP A 667 -5.63 1.06 13.64
CA ASP A 667 -6.12 1.14 12.29
C ASP A 667 -7.65 1.08 12.31
N ARG A 668 -8.28 0.93 11.19
CA ARG A 668 -9.72 0.84 11.05
C ARG A 668 -10.15 -0.49 10.46
N ASN A 669 -11.38 -0.89 10.70
CA ASN A 669 -12.03 -1.94 9.93
C ASN A 669 -12.41 -1.39 8.55
N ASN A 670 -12.21 -2.18 7.49
CA ASN A 670 -12.66 -1.82 6.16
C ASN A 670 -14.18 -1.77 6.10
N PHE A 671 -14.74 -0.83 5.38
CA PHE A 671 -16.18 -0.73 5.21
C PHE A 671 -16.77 -1.97 4.53
N ASN A 672 -16.02 -2.66 3.68
CA ASN A 672 -16.45 -3.91 3.07
C ASN A 672 -16.97 -4.92 4.11
N ASN A 673 -16.34 -5.04 5.28
CA ASN A 673 -16.73 -5.97 6.33
C ASN A 673 -18.13 -5.66 6.92
N THR A 674 -18.50 -4.39 6.98
CA THR A 674 -19.80 -3.95 7.49
C THR A 674 -20.84 -3.80 6.37
N VAL A 675 -20.39 -3.46 5.17
CA VAL A 675 -21.20 -3.41 3.96
C VAL A 675 -21.66 -4.80 3.55
N ASP A 676 -20.85 -5.84 3.78
CA ASP A 676 -21.18 -7.22 3.40
C ASP A 676 -22.42 -7.75 4.14
N GLU A 677 -22.57 -7.44 5.44
CA GLU A 677 -23.78 -7.74 6.20
C GLU A 677 -25.02 -7.10 5.57
N LEU A 678 -24.96 -5.82 5.23
CA LEU A 678 -26.06 -5.10 4.60
C LEU A 678 -26.32 -5.60 3.18
N SER A 679 -25.26 -5.87 2.41
CA SER A 679 -25.35 -6.40 1.05
C SER A 679 -26.12 -7.72 1.00
N ARG A 680 -25.78 -8.66 1.91
CA ARG A 680 -26.47 -9.95 2.00
C ARG A 680 -27.92 -9.84 2.48
N THR A 681 -28.25 -8.78 3.21
CA THR A 681 -29.61 -8.47 3.64
C THR A 681 -30.46 -7.91 2.49
N ILE A 682 -29.92 -6.99 1.68
CA ILE A 682 -30.67 -6.31 0.61
C ILE A 682 -30.57 -6.99 -0.75
N ASN A 683 -29.53 -7.80 -0.97
CA ASN A 683 -29.34 -8.65 -2.15
C ASN A 683 -28.94 -10.07 -1.73
N PRO A 684 -29.85 -10.81 -1.07
CA PRO A 684 -29.57 -12.20 -0.76
C PRO A 684 -29.39 -13.01 -2.03
N VAL A 685 -28.50 -14.00 -1.98
CA VAL A 685 -28.24 -14.90 -3.11
C VAL A 685 -29.00 -16.21 -2.87
N GLY A 686 -29.96 -16.49 -3.72
CA GLY A 686 -30.61 -17.79 -3.77
C GLY A 686 -29.70 -18.84 -4.36
N VAL A 687 -29.62 -20.00 -3.72
CA VAL A 687 -28.84 -21.16 -4.19
C VAL A 687 -29.75 -22.33 -4.42
N PHE A 688 -30.01 -22.64 -5.68
CA PHE A 688 -30.88 -23.73 -6.13
C PHE A 688 -30.03 -24.96 -6.47
N ARG A 689 -30.41 -26.13 -5.95
CA ARG A 689 -29.75 -27.40 -6.27
C ARG A 689 -30.66 -28.32 -7.02
N PHE A 690 -30.09 -29.01 -7.99
CA PHE A 690 -30.84 -29.86 -8.90
C PHE A 690 -30.30 -31.30 -8.86
N SER A 691 -31.18 -32.22 -9.08
CA SER A 691 -30.93 -33.65 -9.31
C SER A 691 -31.87 -34.19 -10.39
N PRO A 692 -31.62 -35.39 -10.95
CA PRO A 692 -32.51 -35.95 -11.99
C PRO A 692 -33.97 -36.06 -11.54
N ASN A 693 -34.20 -36.41 -10.30
CA ASN A 693 -35.49 -36.79 -9.77
C ASN A 693 -35.94 -35.99 -8.51
N GLY A 694 -35.15 -35.00 -8.03
CA GLY A 694 -35.45 -34.23 -6.83
C GLY A 694 -35.03 -34.94 -5.54
N THR A 695 -34.34 -36.04 -5.57
CA THR A 695 -33.82 -36.74 -4.37
C THR A 695 -32.73 -35.92 -3.70
N PRO A 696 -32.80 -35.71 -2.37
CA PRO A 696 -31.73 -34.98 -1.64
C PRO A 696 -30.37 -35.62 -1.85
N ARG A 697 -29.37 -34.78 -2.03
CA ARG A 697 -27.96 -35.21 -2.24
C ARG A 697 -27.08 -34.74 -1.07
N ARG A 698 -26.32 -35.67 -0.48
CA ARG A 698 -25.45 -35.37 0.68
C ARG A 698 -26.18 -34.62 1.80
N GLY A 699 -27.45 -35.00 2.02
CA GLY A 699 -28.31 -34.36 3.05
C GLY A 699 -28.81 -32.96 2.70
N LEU A 700 -28.57 -32.51 1.46
CA LEU A 700 -29.08 -31.22 0.97
C LEU A 700 -30.33 -31.42 0.08
N PRO A 701 -31.38 -30.62 0.25
CA PRO A 701 -32.56 -30.64 -0.62
C PRO A 701 -32.16 -30.34 -2.07
N THR A 702 -32.77 -31.06 -2.99
CA THR A 702 -32.66 -30.79 -4.43
C THR A 702 -34.03 -30.76 -5.09
N VAL A 703 -34.11 -30.17 -6.27
CA VAL A 703 -35.31 -30.13 -7.11
C VAL A 703 -35.05 -30.97 -8.34
N ALA A 704 -36.07 -31.68 -8.83
CA ALA A 704 -36.01 -32.32 -10.13
C ALA A 704 -35.75 -31.30 -11.21
N TRP A 705 -34.76 -31.55 -12.07
CA TRP A 705 -34.36 -30.63 -13.11
C TRP A 705 -35.47 -30.36 -14.11
N ASN A 706 -35.64 -29.10 -14.48
CA ASN A 706 -36.51 -28.68 -15.55
C ASN A 706 -35.80 -27.60 -16.40
N PRO A 707 -35.80 -27.72 -17.75
CA PRO A 707 -35.14 -26.76 -18.64
C PRO A 707 -35.59 -25.30 -18.47
N SER A 708 -36.79 -25.06 -17.97
CA SER A 708 -37.31 -23.70 -17.70
C SER A 708 -36.44 -22.97 -16.66
N TYR A 709 -35.72 -23.69 -15.80
CA TYR A 709 -34.83 -23.12 -14.77
C TYR A 709 -33.52 -22.53 -15.34
N LEU A 710 -33.24 -22.68 -16.65
CA LEU A 710 -32.11 -22.00 -17.32
C LEU A 710 -32.36 -20.50 -17.55
N THR A 711 -33.41 -19.96 -17.00
CA THR A 711 -33.73 -18.52 -17.07
C THR A 711 -33.93 -17.92 -15.69
N ARG A 712 -33.66 -16.61 -15.57
CA ARG A 712 -33.95 -15.87 -14.33
C ARG A 712 -35.40 -16.05 -13.87
N ASP A 713 -36.32 -15.88 -14.78
CA ASP A 713 -37.77 -15.98 -14.48
C ASP A 713 -38.18 -17.39 -14.07
N GLY A 714 -37.57 -18.41 -14.64
CA GLY A 714 -37.79 -19.81 -14.25
C GLY A 714 -37.33 -20.08 -12.81
N LEU A 715 -36.16 -19.55 -12.42
CA LEU A 715 -35.66 -19.64 -11.04
C LEU A 715 -36.53 -18.85 -10.06
N LEU A 716 -37.02 -17.66 -10.44
CA LEU A 716 -37.96 -16.88 -9.60
C LEU A 716 -39.30 -17.61 -9.44
N THR A 717 -39.81 -18.26 -10.49
CA THR A 717 -40.98 -19.10 -10.41
C THR A 717 -40.77 -20.30 -9.48
N LEU A 718 -39.60 -20.96 -9.59
CA LEU A 718 -39.24 -22.05 -8.69
C LEU A 718 -39.19 -21.55 -7.23
N LEU A 719 -38.55 -20.41 -6.97
CA LEU A 719 -38.52 -19.84 -5.64
C LEU A 719 -39.89 -19.52 -5.07
N SER A 720 -40.82 -19.05 -5.89
CA SER A 720 -42.18 -18.73 -5.47
C SER A 720 -43.04 -19.98 -5.14
N THR A 721 -42.72 -21.11 -5.76
CA THR A 721 -43.44 -22.37 -5.58
C THR A 721 -42.79 -23.29 -4.55
N GLN A 722 -41.49 -23.21 -4.37
CA GLN A 722 -40.65 -24.00 -3.45
C GLN A 722 -39.59 -23.11 -2.78
N PRO A 723 -39.98 -22.25 -1.83
CA PRO A 723 -39.09 -21.25 -1.22
C PRO A 723 -37.86 -21.85 -0.52
N GLU A 724 -37.97 -23.08 -0.02
CA GLU A 724 -36.89 -23.79 0.66
C GLU A 724 -35.70 -24.15 -0.24
N THR A 725 -35.87 -24.06 -1.55
CA THR A 725 -34.83 -24.44 -2.53
C THR A 725 -33.83 -23.34 -2.82
N GLY A 726 -34.13 -22.08 -2.46
CA GLY A 726 -33.29 -20.91 -2.76
C GLY A 726 -32.87 -20.12 -1.52
N LEU A 727 -32.49 -20.80 -0.41
CA LEU A 727 -32.17 -20.16 0.85
C LEU A 727 -30.84 -19.38 0.78
N PRO A 728 -30.82 -18.09 1.18
CA PRO A 728 -29.62 -17.29 1.26
C PRO A 728 -28.79 -17.63 2.51
N GLU A 729 -27.53 -17.21 2.48
CA GLU A 729 -26.65 -17.21 3.66
C GLU A 729 -26.95 -15.98 4.54
N LEU A 730 -27.06 -16.16 5.87
CA LEU A 730 -27.12 -15.05 6.81
C LEU A 730 -25.72 -14.64 7.22
N LEU A 731 -25.43 -13.34 7.21
CA LEU A 731 -24.21 -12.77 7.76
C LEU A 731 -24.60 -11.74 8.84
N ALA A 732 -23.99 -11.87 10.02
CA ALA A 732 -24.19 -10.92 11.11
C ALA A 732 -22.86 -10.43 11.68
N THR A 733 -22.73 -9.14 11.89
CA THR A 733 -21.54 -8.50 12.43
C THR A 733 -21.70 -8.24 13.93
N LYS A 734 -20.68 -8.51 14.71
CA LYS A 734 -20.66 -8.29 16.16
C LYS A 734 -20.86 -6.81 16.51
N ASN A 735 -21.85 -6.49 17.37
CA ASN A 735 -22.24 -5.12 17.71
C ASN A 735 -21.13 -4.29 18.36
N ASN A 736 -20.23 -4.93 19.13
CA ASN A 736 -19.14 -4.30 19.84
C ASN A 736 -17.75 -4.58 19.21
N THR A 737 -17.69 -4.87 17.91
CA THR A 737 -16.43 -5.04 17.14
C THR A 737 -15.49 -3.88 17.41
N LYS A 738 -14.22 -4.20 17.69
CA LYS A 738 -13.17 -3.24 17.97
C LYS A 738 -12.33 -2.99 16.72
N PRO A 739 -11.73 -1.81 16.57
CA PRO A 739 -10.77 -1.57 15.48
C PRO A 739 -9.49 -2.38 15.70
N PRO A 740 -8.78 -2.76 14.63
CA PRO A 740 -7.46 -3.37 14.72
C PRO A 740 -6.49 -2.47 15.47
N VAL A 741 -5.66 -3.06 16.29
CA VAL A 741 -4.64 -2.35 17.09
C VAL A 741 -3.33 -3.11 17.02
N ASN A 742 -2.22 -2.39 16.88
CA ASN A 742 -0.87 -2.93 16.88
C ASN A 742 -0.03 -2.28 18.00
N ASP A 743 0.49 -3.07 18.93
CA ASP A 743 1.47 -2.64 19.92
C ASP A 743 2.87 -2.98 19.40
N GLN A 744 3.77 -2.00 19.38
CA GLN A 744 5.12 -2.12 18.86
C GLN A 744 6.14 -1.71 19.91
N VAL A 745 7.27 -2.43 19.96
CA VAL A 745 8.45 -2.08 20.74
C VAL A 745 9.69 -2.31 19.86
N SER A 746 10.61 -1.38 19.87
CA SER A 746 11.90 -1.53 19.18
C SER A 746 13.05 -0.93 19.97
N PHE A 747 14.25 -1.46 19.71
CA PHE A 747 15.50 -0.99 20.29
C PHE A 747 16.66 -1.23 19.29
N GLY A 748 17.61 -0.29 19.19
CA GLY A 748 18.68 -0.42 18.23
C GLY A 748 19.85 0.52 18.50
N ILE A 749 20.87 0.35 17.67
CA ILE A 749 22.08 1.18 17.63
C ILE A 749 22.34 1.61 16.19
N ARG A 750 22.70 2.87 16.00
CA ARG A 750 23.25 3.42 14.75
C ARG A 750 24.70 3.79 14.97
N GLN A 751 25.52 3.45 14.00
CA GLN A 751 26.97 3.72 14.02
C GLN A 751 27.38 4.30 12.67
N ARG A 752 28.05 5.45 12.71
CA ARG A 752 28.75 5.97 11.54
C ARG A 752 30.11 5.29 11.41
N VAL A 753 30.39 4.72 10.24
CA VAL A 753 31.65 4.02 9.93
C VAL A 753 32.20 4.59 8.60
N GLY A 754 33.07 5.55 8.67
CA GLY A 754 33.54 6.29 7.49
C GLY A 754 32.35 6.94 6.75
N PRO A 755 32.17 6.66 5.45
CA PRO A 755 31.06 7.22 4.67
C PRO A 755 29.72 6.49 4.89
N PHE A 756 29.72 5.42 5.66
CA PHE A 756 28.54 4.57 5.89
C PHE A 756 27.83 4.90 7.19
N GLN A 757 26.51 4.76 7.16
CA GLN A 757 25.69 4.64 8.35
C GLN A 757 25.23 3.19 8.47
N ALA A 758 25.67 2.50 9.51
CA ALA A 758 25.20 1.16 9.86
C ALA A 758 24.15 1.25 10.96
N SER A 759 23.13 0.38 10.93
CA SER A 759 22.17 0.26 12.01
C SER A 759 21.82 -1.20 12.25
N LEU A 760 21.71 -1.56 13.52
CA LEU A 760 21.18 -2.85 13.97
C LEU A 760 20.04 -2.58 14.96
N SER A 761 18.85 -3.13 14.68
CA SER A 761 17.71 -2.94 15.57
C SER A 761 16.87 -4.20 15.69
N GLY A 762 16.28 -4.41 16.87
CA GLY A 762 15.30 -5.44 17.15
C GLY A 762 13.90 -4.84 17.23
N SER A 763 12.89 -5.59 16.78
CA SER A 763 11.50 -5.18 16.81
C SER A 763 10.60 -6.33 17.27
N TYR A 764 9.60 -5.99 18.09
CA TYR A 764 8.47 -6.84 18.43
C TYR A 764 7.17 -6.08 18.18
N GLN A 765 6.25 -6.73 17.45
CA GLN A 765 4.92 -6.19 17.17
C GLN A 765 3.86 -7.22 17.53
N ARG A 766 2.74 -6.77 18.09
CA ARG A 766 1.56 -7.59 18.37
C ARG A 766 0.30 -6.89 17.86
N GLY A 767 -0.26 -7.42 16.78
CA GLY A 767 -1.57 -7.03 16.26
C GLY A 767 -2.68 -7.79 16.98
N ARG A 768 -3.81 -7.10 17.23
CA ARG A 768 -5.02 -7.67 17.83
C ARG A 768 -6.26 -7.09 17.18
N ASN A 769 -7.40 -7.76 17.41
CA ASN A 769 -8.72 -7.38 16.91
C ASN A 769 -8.82 -7.39 15.36
N GLY A 770 -8.03 -8.22 14.68
CA GLY A 770 -8.23 -8.45 13.25
C GLY A 770 -9.60 -9.07 13.00
N TYR A 771 -10.26 -8.65 11.92
CA TYR A 771 -11.61 -9.09 11.57
C TYR A 771 -11.57 -10.38 10.74
N THR A 772 -12.47 -11.33 11.02
CA THR A 772 -12.63 -12.58 10.26
C THR A 772 -14.06 -13.09 10.36
N TYR A 773 -14.44 -13.99 9.42
CA TYR A 773 -15.73 -14.68 9.46
C TYR A 773 -15.60 -16.06 10.05
N LEU A 774 -16.62 -16.45 10.86
CA LEU A 774 -16.77 -17.77 11.47
C LEU A 774 -18.18 -18.31 11.18
N PHE A 775 -18.40 -19.62 11.31
CA PHE A 775 -19.74 -20.18 11.35
C PHE A 775 -20.33 -20.13 12.76
N ALA A 776 -21.59 -19.69 12.91
CA ALA A 776 -22.34 -19.77 14.14
C ALA A 776 -23.05 -21.13 14.34
N THR A 777 -23.15 -21.93 13.30
CA THR A 777 -23.87 -23.22 13.26
C THR A 777 -22.99 -24.42 13.58
N ARG A 778 -21.89 -24.25 14.31
CA ARG A 778 -20.98 -25.34 14.71
C ARG A 778 -21.45 -26.06 15.97
N GLN A 779 -21.10 -27.36 16.10
CA GLN A 779 -21.33 -28.11 17.29
C GLN A 779 -20.56 -27.55 18.49
N ASN A 780 -21.21 -27.61 19.69
CA ASN A 780 -20.57 -27.23 20.93
C ASN A 780 -19.38 -28.18 21.27
N GLY A 781 -18.21 -27.59 21.46
CA GLY A 781 -17.03 -28.24 22.05
C GLY A 781 -16.12 -29.01 21.12
N GLY A 782 -16.36 -29.01 19.82
CA GLY A 782 -15.45 -29.69 18.85
C GLY A 782 -14.48 -28.76 18.18
N LEU A 783 -13.18 -28.85 18.48
CA LEU A 783 -12.13 -28.38 17.59
C LEU A 783 -12.26 -29.10 16.24
N GLY A 784 -12.39 -28.33 15.13
CA GLY A 784 -12.56 -28.93 13.80
C GLY A 784 -13.94 -29.55 13.52
N ALA A 785 -14.96 -29.27 14.34
CA ALA A 785 -16.28 -29.81 14.10
C ALA A 785 -16.96 -29.17 12.87
N PRO A 786 -17.53 -29.96 11.94
CA PRO A 786 -18.34 -29.45 10.84
C PRO A 786 -19.58 -28.70 11.39
N ASN A 787 -20.29 -28.01 10.51
CA ASN A 787 -21.59 -27.43 10.87
C ASN A 787 -22.53 -28.52 11.40
N ASP A 788 -23.19 -28.22 12.50
CA ASP A 788 -24.17 -29.14 13.13
C ASP A 788 -25.40 -29.27 12.22
N PRO A 789 -25.73 -30.47 11.73
CA PRO A 789 -26.90 -30.70 10.89
C PRO A 789 -28.22 -30.27 11.54
N ALA A 790 -28.36 -30.41 12.85
CA ALA A 790 -29.58 -30.00 13.59
C ALA A 790 -29.70 -28.48 13.63
N LEU A 791 -28.58 -27.76 13.87
CA LEU A 791 -28.54 -26.30 13.85
C LEU A 791 -28.77 -25.77 12.42
N LEU A 792 -28.19 -26.41 11.41
CA LEU A 792 -28.45 -26.06 10.00
C LEU A 792 -29.93 -26.27 9.65
N SER A 793 -30.52 -27.37 10.07
CA SER A 793 -31.95 -27.63 9.87
C SER A 793 -32.82 -26.55 10.51
N THR A 794 -32.45 -26.12 11.72
CA THR A 794 -33.18 -25.06 12.45
C THR A 794 -33.13 -23.73 11.69
N VAL A 795 -31.95 -23.29 11.23
CA VAL A 795 -31.84 -22.01 10.51
C VAL A 795 -32.44 -22.07 9.12
N ARG A 796 -32.44 -23.24 8.47
CA ARG A 796 -33.13 -23.47 7.21
C ARG A 796 -34.64 -23.33 7.32
N ALA A 797 -35.25 -23.85 8.40
CA ALA A 797 -36.66 -23.65 8.68
C ALA A 797 -37.05 -22.16 8.89
N LEU A 798 -36.03 -21.30 9.18
CA LEU A 798 -36.19 -19.85 9.34
C LEU A 798 -35.77 -19.06 8.09
N GLY A 799 -35.51 -19.74 6.99
CA GLY A 799 -35.25 -19.11 5.68
C GLY A 799 -33.78 -18.83 5.37
N TYR A 800 -32.80 -19.47 6.03
CA TYR A 800 -31.37 -19.27 5.78
C TYR A 800 -30.64 -20.61 5.59
N GLN A 801 -29.67 -20.64 4.65
CA GLN A 801 -28.88 -21.82 4.36
C GLN A 801 -27.88 -22.12 5.48
N ASN A 802 -27.17 -21.10 5.96
CA ASN A 802 -26.22 -21.13 7.06
C ASN A 802 -26.07 -19.75 7.70
N VAL A 803 -25.30 -19.65 8.77
CA VAL A 803 -25.05 -18.39 9.48
C VAL A 803 -23.55 -18.16 9.61
N LEU A 804 -23.07 -17.11 8.95
CA LEU A 804 -21.75 -16.53 9.16
C LEU A 804 -21.82 -15.40 10.18
N ILE A 805 -20.77 -15.27 10.98
CA ILE A 805 -20.62 -14.17 11.94
C ILE A 805 -19.28 -13.46 11.73
N GLY A 806 -19.32 -12.14 11.75
CA GLY A 806 -18.11 -11.32 11.76
C GLY A 806 -17.53 -11.21 13.16
N TYR A 807 -16.27 -11.60 13.32
CA TYR A 807 -15.58 -11.75 14.60
C TYR A 807 -14.26 -10.99 14.64
N ASP A 808 -13.91 -10.33 15.75
CA ASP A 808 -12.74 -9.50 15.95
C ASP A 808 -11.65 -10.20 16.79
N GLY A 809 -11.23 -11.40 16.39
CA GLY A 809 -10.32 -12.27 17.16
C GLY A 809 -9.06 -12.71 16.45
N LEU A 810 -8.74 -12.14 15.28
CA LEU A 810 -7.46 -12.40 14.63
C LEU A 810 -6.34 -11.63 15.32
N ASP A 811 -5.33 -12.36 15.77
CA ASP A 811 -4.12 -11.81 16.37
C ASP A 811 -2.90 -12.12 15.48
N THR A 812 -1.95 -11.19 15.44
CA THR A 812 -0.67 -11.35 14.76
C THR A 812 0.48 -11.06 15.71
N ARG A 813 1.66 -11.63 15.44
CA ARG A 813 2.89 -11.26 16.11
C ARG A 813 4.06 -11.28 15.15
N TYR A 814 4.96 -10.31 15.29
CA TYR A 814 6.15 -10.19 14.47
C TYR A 814 7.37 -9.94 15.36
N LYS A 815 8.43 -10.69 15.11
CA LYS A 815 9.74 -10.51 15.76
C LYS A 815 10.76 -10.38 14.66
N ALA A 816 11.60 -9.36 14.73
CA ALA A 816 12.61 -9.15 13.70
C ALA A 816 13.90 -8.53 14.26
N LEU A 817 15.01 -8.87 13.60
CA LEU A 817 16.24 -8.10 13.64
C LEU A 817 16.45 -7.47 12.26
N PHE A 818 16.71 -6.17 12.27
CA PHE A 818 17.01 -5.40 11.06
C PHE A 818 18.47 -4.96 11.11
N PHE A 819 19.19 -5.20 10.03
CA PHE A 819 20.49 -4.59 9.79
C PHE A 819 20.40 -3.73 8.53
N THR A 820 20.88 -2.49 8.60
CA THR A 820 21.00 -1.60 7.44
C THR A 820 22.40 -1.06 7.34
N LEU A 821 22.89 -0.91 6.11
CA LEU A 821 24.12 -0.20 5.79
C LEU A 821 23.81 0.75 4.64
N ASP A 822 23.94 2.04 4.88
CA ASP A 822 23.61 3.07 3.91
C ASP A 822 24.77 4.02 3.66
N LYS A 823 25.04 4.29 2.38
CA LYS A 823 25.81 5.42 1.89
C LYS A 823 25.03 6.09 0.77
N THR A 824 24.49 7.25 1.06
CA THR A 824 23.74 8.02 0.09
C THR A 824 24.63 8.39 -1.11
N TYR A 825 24.08 8.24 -2.33
CA TYR A 825 24.73 8.72 -3.54
C TYR A 825 24.87 10.24 -3.50
N THR A 826 26.05 10.73 -3.86
CA THR A 826 26.31 12.14 -4.14
C THR A 826 27.12 12.25 -5.42
N GLU A 827 26.96 13.33 -6.19
CA GLU A 827 27.74 13.56 -7.42
C GLU A 827 29.25 13.61 -7.13
N ALA A 828 29.64 14.21 -5.99
CA ALA A 828 31.04 14.29 -5.57
C ALA A 828 31.68 12.92 -5.30
N SER A 829 30.93 11.95 -4.79
CA SER A 829 31.46 10.60 -4.55
C SER A 829 31.30 9.67 -5.76
N GLY A 830 30.37 9.96 -6.65
CA GLY A 830 30.03 9.14 -7.81
C GLY A 830 29.41 7.78 -7.50
N TRP A 831 29.07 7.48 -6.22
CA TRP A 831 28.45 6.21 -5.87
C TRP A 831 27.61 6.26 -4.59
N GLY A 832 26.67 5.33 -4.50
CA GLY A 832 25.83 5.10 -3.34
C GLY A 832 25.50 3.61 -3.19
N LEU A 833 25.24 3.18 -1.96
CA LEU A 833 24.91 1.80 -1.61
C LEU A 833 23.90 1.80 -0.47
N ASN A 834 22.86 1.01 -0.59
CA ASN A 834 21.95 0.68 0.50
C ASN A 834 21.86 -0.85 0.60
N ILE A 835 22.00 -1.39 1.81
CA ILE A 835 21.76 -2.79 2.14
C ILE A 835 20.77 -2.84 3.30
N ALA A 836 19.69 -3.58 3.13
CA ALA A 836 18.70 -3.87 4.17
C ALA A 836 18.60 -5.38 4.36
N TYR A 837 18.93 -5.88 5.54
CA TYR A 837 18.74 -7.28 5.90
C TYR A 837 17.68 -7.39 6.99
N THR A 838 16.76 -8.31 6.81
CA THR A 838 15.71 -8.65 7.77
C THR A 838 15.81 -10.14 8.14
N LEU A 839 15.97 -10.41 9.43
CA LEU A 839 15.72 -11.71 10.03
C LEU A 839 14.38 -11.63 10.75
N GLY A 840 13.32 -12.18 10.17
CA GLY A 840 11.95 -12.01 10.65
C GLY A 840 11.26 -13.32 11.04
N LYS A 841 10.26 -13.24 11.91
CA LYS A 841 9.28 -14.28 12.16
C LYS A 841 7.89 -13.65 12.29
N ALA A 842 7.05 -13.89 11.29
CA ALA A 842 5.67 -13.42 11.23
C ALA A 842 4.72 -14.58 11.53
N GLU A 843 3.88 -14.44 12.54
CA GLU A 843 2.92 -15.47 12.97
C GLU A 843 1.53 -14.86 13.16
N LYS A 844 0.51 -15.68 13.00
CA LYS A 844 -0.89 -15.36 13.31
C LYS A 844 -1.62 -16.56 13.91
N ASN A 845 -2.78 -16.25 14.53
CA ASN A 845 -3.73 -17.25 15.01
C ASN A 845 -4.81 -17.45 14.00
N GLY A 846 -5.18 -17.86 13.16
CA GLY A 846 -6.28 -17.94 12.18
C GLY A 846 -5.91 -18.73 10.95
N ALA A 847 -6.87 -18.91 10.08
CA ALA A 847 -6.62 -19.51 8.80
C ALA A 847 -5.65 -18.67 7.99
N ASN A 848 -4.82 -19.31 7.20
CA ASN A 848 -3.87 -18.63 6.33
C ASN A 848 -4.53 -18.23 4.99
N ASP A 849 -5.57 -17.43 5.04
CA ASP A 849 -6.09 -16.76 3.86
C ASP A 849 -5.26 -15.49 3.57
N VAL A 850 -5.07 -15.16 2.29
CA VAL A 850 -4.35 -13.96 1.83
C VAL A 850 -4.96 -12.68 2.38
N PHE A 851 -6.27 -12.68 2.61
CA PHE A 851 -7.03 -11.55 3.14
C PHE A 851 -7.39 -11.70 4.62
N ASP A 852 -7.04 -12.82 5.27
CA ASP A 852 -7.44 -13.18 6.64
C ASP A 852 -8.97 -13.13 6.90
N LEU A 853 -9.76 -13.21 5.84
CA LEU A 853 -11.18 -12.94 5.90
C LEU A 853 -12.00 -14.13 6.41
N PHE A 854 -11.57 -15.37 6.13
CA PHE A 854 -12.32 -16.56 6.48
C PHE A 854 -11.53 -17.51 7.37
N SER A 855 -12.01 -17.75 8.58
CA SER A 855 -11.48 -18.74 9.53
C SER A 855 -12.56 -19.80 9.79
N LEU A 856 -12.91 -20.57 8.75
CA LEU A 856 -14.09 -21.43 8.77
C LEU A 856 -13.83 -22.87 9.22
N ASP A 857 -12.56 -23.29 9.38
CA ASP A 857 -12.25 -24.70 9.73
C ASP A 857 -12.23 -24.94 11.23
N GLU A 858 -11.82 -23.93 12.02
CA GLU A 858 -11.82 -23.99 13.47
C GLU A 858 -12.93 -23.14 14.08
N VAL A 859 -13.25 -23.39 15.34
CA VAL A 859 -14.36 -22.73 16.05
C VAL A 859 -14.08 -21.24 16.24
N VAL A 860 -12.80 -20.90 16.56
CA VAL A 860 -12.30 -19.54 16.74
C VAL A 860 -10.87 -19.46 16.20
N PRO A 861 -10.36 -18.26 15.89
CA PRO A 861 -8.98 -18.12 15.44
C PRO A 861 -7.94 -18.71 16.39
N ASP A 862 -8.10 -18.60 17.69
CA ASP A 862 -7.16 -19.16 18.68
C ASP A 862 -7.02 -20.69 18.62
N ALA A 863 -8.04 -21.40 18.13
CA ALA A 863 -8.00 -22.84 17.98
C ALA A 863 -7.01 -23.31 16.91
N TYR A 864 -6.72 -22.47 15.92
CA TYR A 864 -5.66 -22.76 14.95
C TYR A 864 -4.25 -22.74 15.57
N GLY A 865 -4.08 -22.12 16.75
CA GLY A 865 -2.78 -21.87 17.36
C GLY A 865 -1.93 -20.86 16.57
N TRP A 866 -0.74 -20.56 17.08
CA TRP A 866 0.20 -19.67 16.43
C TRP A 866 0.91 -20.37 15.26
N ARG A 867 0.76 -19.82 14.06
CA ARG A 867 1.31 -20.37 12.82
C ARG A 867 2.11 -19.29 12.07
N PRO A 868 3.11 -19.68 11.26
CA PRO A 868 3.68 -18.75 10.30
C PRO A 868 2.60 -18.14 9.41
N SER A 869 2.59 -16.83 9.25
CA SER A 869 1.68 -16.17 8.28
C SER A 869 2.19 -16.42 6.86
N VAL A 870 1.31 -16.35 5.86
CA VAL A 870 1.67 -16.44 4.42
C VAL A 870 2.77 -15.43 4.05
N GLY A 871 2.93 -14.40 4.84
CA GLY A 871 3.99 -13.42 4.68
C GLY A 871 5.29 -13.75 5.42
N ASP A 872 5.40 -14.86 6.15
CA ASP A 872 6.63 -15.21 6.87
C ASP A 872 7.76 -15.53 5.89
N GLU A 873 8.76 -14.67 5.86
CA GLU A 873 10.01 -14.87 5.15
C GLU A 873 11.16 -14.68 6.15
N ARG A 874 11.83 -15.78 6.50
CA ARG A 874 12.81 -15.81 7.59
C ARG A 874 14.00 -14.89 7.35
N HIS A 875 14.58 -14.93 6.17
CA HIS A 875 15.72 -14.13 5.76
C HIS A 875 15.40 -13.37 4.49
N ARG A 876 15.63 -12.07 4.50
CA ARG A 876 15.51 -11.21 3.34
C ARG A 876 16.66 -10.23 3.31
N VAL A 877 17.35 -10.15 2.17
CA VAL A 877 18.38 -9.14 1.87
C VAL A 877 17.90 -8.34 0.66
N VAL A 878 17.91 -7.03 0.77
CA VAL A 878 17.74 -6.12 -0.36
C VAL A 878 18.95 -5.22 -0.44
N LEU A 879 19.58 -5.22 -1.60
CA LEU A 879 20.72 -4.37 -1.91
C LEU A 879 20.36 -3.45 -3.06
N SER A 880 20.59 -2.16 -2.94
CA SER A 880 20.55 -1.23 -4.07
C SER A 880 21.86 -0.45 -4.16
N GLY A 881 22.34 -0.22 -5.39
CA GLY A 881 23.58 0.47 -5.65
C GLY A 881 23.51 1.34 -6.90
N ILE A 882 24.21 2.46 -6.86
CA ILE A 882 24.37 3.39 -7.98
C ILE A 882 25.86 3.71 -8.05
N VAL A 883 26.45 3.69 -9.25
CA VAL A 883 27.85 4.07 -9.46
C VAL A 883 28.02 4.76 -10.81
N ASP A 884 28.72 5.89 -10.79
CA ASP A 884 29.13 6.59 -11.99
C ASP A 884 30.37 5.90 -12.59
N LEU A 885 30.29 5.64 -13.88
CA LEU A 885 31.35 5.01 -14.66
C LEU A 885 31.98 6.03 -15.60
N PRO A 886 33.21 5.78 -16.10
CA PRO A 886 33.84 6.65 -17.11
C PRO A 886 32.94 6.90 -18.32
N LEU A 887 33.19 7.98 -19.04
CA LEU A 887 32.49 8.38 -20.27
C LEU A 887 31.01 8.74 -20.09
N GLY A 888 30.58 9.12 -18.87
CA GLY A 888 29.19 9.51 -18.58
C GLY A 888 28.23 8.35 -18.48
N PHE A 889 28.71 7.13 -18.30
CA PHE A 889 27.86 5.99 -17.97
C PHE A 889 27.52 5.99 -16.48
N LYS A 890 26.32 5.49 -16.16
CA LYS A 890 25.87 5.24 -14.78
C LYS A 890 25.32 3.82 -14.71
N PHE A 891 25.82 3.05 -13.77
CA PHE A 891 25.35 1.70 -13.48
C PHE A 891 24.54 1.69 -12.20
N SER A 892 23.42 0.95 -12.19
CA SER A 892 22.66 0.74 -10.97
C SER A 892 22.07 -0.66 -10.89
N THR A 893 21.77 -1.09 -9.67
CA THR A 893 21.23 -2.42 -9.40
C THR A 893 20.26 -2.41 -8.23
N ILE A 894 19.28 -3.30 -8.29
CA ILE A 894 18.53 -3.79 -7.12
C ILE A 894 18.65 -5.31 -7.12
N THR A 895 19.14 -5.85 -6.01
CA THR A 895 19.26 -7.29 -5.76
C THR A 895 18.43 -7.67 -4.55
N THR A 896 17.50 -8.61 -4.72
CA THR A 896 16.68 -9.16 -3.64
C THR A 896 16.98 -10.65 -3.49
N LEU A 897 17.32 -11.05 -2.26
CA LEU A 897 17.51 -12.45 -1.86
C LEU A 897 16.55 -12.76 -0.71
N GLY A 898 15.82 -13.88 -0.78
CA GLY A 898 14.84 -14.26 0.23
C GLY A 898 14.83 -15.77 0.50
N SER A 899 14.55 -16.13 1.74
CA SER A 899 14.40 -17.56 2.13
C SER A 899 13.13 -18.21 1.57
N GLY A 900 12.28 -17.44 0.92
CA GLY A 900 10.96 -17.83 0.44
C GLY A 900 9.87 -17.68 1.49
N SER A 901 8.67 -17.32 1.02
CA SER A 901 7.51 -17.13 1.88
C SER A 901 6.81 -18.45 2.19
N ALA A 902 6.26 -18.55 3.41
CA ALA A 902 5.43 -19.67 3.80
C ALA A 902 4.18 -19.80 2.90
N TYR A 903 3.72 -21.01 2.64
CA TYR A 903 2.45 -21.30 1.97
C TYR A 903 1.65 -22.34 2.75
N ASN A 904 0.33 -22.39 2.49
CA ASN A 904 -0.55 -23.34 3.14
C ASN A 904 -0.55 -24.69 2.43
N ILE A 905 -0.71 -25.74 3.23
CA ILE A 905 -1.05 -27.09 2.79
C ILE A 905 -2.35 -27.46 3.48
N VAL A 906 -3.39 -27.75 2.70
CA VAL A 906 -4.69 -28.16 3.20
C VAL A 906 -4.76 -29.67 3.20
N ASP A 907 -4.85 -30.26 4.38
CA ASP A 907 -4.98 -31.72 4.55
C ASP A 907 -6.47 -32.07 4.59
N THR A 908 -6.93 -32.74 3.55
CA THR A 908 -8.33 -33.17 3.37
C THR A 908 -8.54 -34.65 3.67
N THR A 909 -7.62 -35.30 4.37
CA THR A 909 -7.69 -36.72 4.71
C THR A 909 -9.01 -37.08 5.41
N ASN A 910 -9.54 -36.19 6.26
CA ASN A 910 -10.80 -36.39 6.99
C ASN A 910 -12.02 -35.77 6.29
N GLY A 911 -11.84 -35.22 5.09
CA GLY A 911 -12.88 -34.61 4.30
C GLY A 911 -12.51 -33.23 3.74
N THR A 912 -13.34 -32.74 2.82
CA THR A 912 -13.12 -31.48 2.08
C THR A 912 -13.92 -30.30 2.66
N GLU A 913 -14.87 -30.58 3.53
CA GLU A 913 -15.72 -29.55 4.11
C GLU A 913 -15.00 -28.76 5.23
N PRO A 914 -15.34 -27.50 5.45
CA PRO A 914 -14.85 -26.75 6.60
C PRO A 914 -15.05 -27.48 7.93
N GLY A 915 -13.98 -27.58 8.72
CA GLY A 915 -13.96 -28.35 9.97
C GLY A 915 -13.49 -29.78 9.85
N GLN A 916 -13.38 -30.31 8.62
CA GLN A 916 -12.78 -31.62 8.32
C GLN A 916 -11.32 -31.50 7.87
N ARG A 917 -10.97 -30.30 7.40
CA ARG A 917 -9.64 -30.00 6.86
C ARG A 917 -8.66 -29.64 7.97
N ALA A 918 -7.41 -30.05 7.85
CA ALA A 918 -6.33 -29.55 8.68
C ALA A 918 -5.36 -28.71 7.86
N PHE A 919 -4.69 -27.77 8.51
CA PHE A 919 -3.75 -26.88 7.85
C PHE A 919 -2.33 -27.14 8.31
N ARG A 920 -1.44 -27.26 7.36
CA ARG A 920 0.02 -27.31 7.57
C ARG A 920 0.67 -26.15 6.87
N VAL A 921 1.92 -25.86 7.20
CA VAL A 921 2.69 -24.80 6.55
C VAL A 921 3.90 -25.42 5.86
N GLY A 922 4.04 -25.08 4.59
CA GLY A 922 5.21 -25.42 3.78
C GLY A 922 6.08 -24.21 3.49
N TYR A 923 7.30 -24.46 3.07
CA TYR A 923 8.24 -23.45 2.57
C TYR A 923 8.82 -23.93 1.25
N PRO A 924 9.08 -23.03 0.26
CA PRO A 924 9.69 -23.41 -0.99
C PRO A 924 11.13 -23.94 -0.79
N GLU A 925 11.55 -24.82 -1.67
CA GLU A 925 12.93 -25.29 -1.66
C GLU A 925 13.91 -24.15 -1.93
N LYS A 926 15.02 -24.13 -1.16
CA LYS A 926 16.06 -23.11 -1.23
C LYS A 926 17.05 -23.41 -2.36
N ASN A 927 16.61 -23.24 -3.60
CA ASN A 927 17.32 -23.63 -4.81
C ASN A 927 18.06 -22.48 -5.51
N CYS A 928 17.79 -21.23 -5.16
CA CYS A 928 18.51 -20.12 -5.77
C CYS A 928 19.95 -20.04 -5.27
N ILE A 929 20.13 -19.96 -3.94
CA ILE A 929 21.42 -20.22 -3.29
C ILE A 929 21.19 -21.42 -2.40
N LYS A 930 21.74 -22.57 -2.82
CA LYS A 930 21.44 -23.88 -2.21
C LYS A 930 21.52 -23.84 -0.69
N GLY A 931 20.41 -24.21 -0.05
CA GLY A 931 20.26 -24.27 1.41
C GLY A 931 20.02 -22.94 2.11
N LEU A 932 20.12 -21.78 1.43
CA LEU A 932 19.97 -20.45 2.03
C LEU A 932 18.75 -19.70 1.49
N PHE A 933 18.67 -19.52 0.17
CA PHE A 933 17.65 -18.66 -0.45
C PHE A 933 16.83 -19.43 -1.51
N ALA A 934 15.51 -19.26 -1.43
CA ALA A 934 14.55 -19.75 -2.42
C ALA A 934 14.19 -18.68 -3.45
N PHE A 935 14.32 -17.40 -3.07
CA PHE A 935 14.00 -16.24 -3.90
C PHE A 935 15.27 -15.46 -4.20
N CYS A 936 15.51 -15.19 -5.49
CA CYS A 936 16.57 -14.30 -5.95
C CYS A 936 16.10 -13.49 -7.15
N GLU A 937 16.31 -12.21 -7.10
CA GLU A 937 16.06 -11.31 -8.22
C GLU A 937 17.19 -10.29 -8.31
N VAL A 938 17.76 -10.13 -9.50
CA VAL A 938 18.79 -9.14 -9.77
C VAL A 938 18.34 -8.30 -10.96
N ASN A 939 18.10 -7.03 -10.71
CA ASN A 939 17.71 -6.05 -11.70
C ASN A 939 18.87 -5.07 -11.91
N LEU A 940 19.22 -4.81 -13.16
CA LEU A 940 20.37 -4.01 -13.55
C LEU A 940 19.92 -2.88 -14.48
N THR A 941 20.52 -1.71 -14.37
CA THR A 941 20.38 -0.61 -15.31
C THR A 941 21.76 -0.12 -15.73
N LEU A 942 21.96 0.10 -17.02
CA LEU A 942 23.07 0.85 -17.58
C LEU A 942 22.49 2.06 -18.32
N ALA A 943 22.80 3.26 -17.84
CA ALA A 943 22.38 4.52 -18.42
C ALA A 943 23.59 5.31 -18.93
N LYS A 944 23.38 6.08 -19.98
CA LYS A 944 24.37 7.07 -20.46
C LYS A 944 23.69 8.42 -20.58
N ARG A 945 24.33 9.45 -20.02
CA ARG A 945 23.92 10.84 -20.14
C ARG A 945 24.86 11.60 -21.07
N PHE A 946 24.33 12.51 -21.85
CA PHE A 946 25.07 13.42 -22.70
C PHE A 946 24.28 14.72 -22.89
N SER A 947 24.96 15.84 -22.87
CA SER A 947 24.41 17.16 -23.20
C SER A 947 24.30 17.32 -24.72
N ILE A 948 23.19 17.88 -25.20
CA ILE A 948 22.97 18.13 -26.64
C ILE A 948 23.02 19.62 -26.93
N PHE A 949 22.40 20.47 -26.12
CA PHE A 949 22.22 21.90 -26.39
C PHE A 949 22.95 22.81 -25.41
N GLY A 950 23.55 22.29 -24.36
CA GLY A 950 24.28 23.07 -23.34
C GLY A 950 24.52 22.31 -22.04
N ASN A 951 25.14 22.96 -21.06
CA ASN A 951 25.53 22.32 -19.80
C ASN A 951 24.33 22.03 -18.87
N SER A 952 23.19 22.70 -19.11
CA SER A 952 21.99 22.55 -18.27
C SER A 952 21.05 21.44 -18.75
N ASP A 953 21.20 20.96 -19.99
CA ASP A 953 20.37 19.90 -20.56
C ASP A 953 21.05 18.53 -20.51
N SER A 954 20.24 17.49 -20.41
CA SER A 954 20.73 16.11 -20.49
C SER A 954 19.76 15.20 -21.25
N PHE A 955 20.30 14.53 -22.26
CA PHE A 955 19.66 13.38 -22.87
C PHE A 955 20.15 12.12 -22.16
N GLU A 956 19.25 11.22 -21.80
CA GLU A 956 19.56 9.95 -21.15
C GLU A 956 19.05 8.80 -22.00
N ALA A 957 19.90 7.84 -22.32
CA ALA A 957 19.53 6.54 -22.86
C ALA A 957 19.91 5.47 -21.86
N ALA A 958 18.98 4.58 -21.53
CA ALA A 958 19.19 3.52 -20.58
C ALA A 958 18.64 2.18 -21.05
N VAL A 959 19.29 1.12 -20.60
CA VAL A 959 18.85 -0.27 -20.78
C VAL A 959 18.70 -0.87 -19.40
N ASP A 960 17.50 -1.34 -19.11
CA ASP A 960 17.21 -2.12 -17.90
C ASP A 960 17.18 -3.61 -18.26
N VAL A 961 17.83 -4.42 -17.45
CA VAL A 961 17.79 -5.89 -17.54
C VAL A 961 17.17 -6.41 -16.25
N LEU A 962 15.88 -6.69 -16.31
CA LEU A 962 15.10 -7.18 -15.18
C LEU A 962 15.27 -8.69 -15.04
N ASN A 963 15.43 -9.18 -13.81
CA ASN A 963 15.73 -10.58 -13.51
C ASN A 963 16.89 -11.09 -14.38
N ALA A 964 18.02 -10.41 -14.31
CA ALA A 964 19.16 -10.56 -15.24
C ALA A 964 19.64 -12.01 -15.37
N PHE A 965 19.59 -12.80 -14.31
CA PHE A 965 19.98 -14.22 -14.31
C PHE A 965 18.84 -15.18 -14.65
N ASN A 966 17.63 -14.64 -14.95
CA ASN A 966 16.44 -15.43 -15.27
C ASN A 966 16.11 -16.45 -14.16
N ASN A 967 16.24 -16.04 -12.91
CA ASN A 967 15.92 -16.84 -11.75
C ASN A 967 14.42 -17.16 -11.73
N LYS A 968 14.08 -18.39 -11.37
CA LYS A 968 12.72 -18.87 -11.29
C LYS A 968 12.35 -18.95 -9.82
N ASN A 969 11.64 -17.97 -9.33
CA ASN A 969 11.18 -17.89 -7.95
C ASN A 969 9.81 -18.58 -7.87
N PHE A 970 9.82 -19.89 -7.64
CA PHE A 970 8.65 -20.75 -7.69
C PHE A 970 7.64 -20.48 -6.59
N ALA A 971 6.36 -20.62 -6.92
CA ALA A 971 5.22 -20.49 -6.01
C ALA A 971 4.00 -21.28 -6.52
N GLY A 972 2.90 -21.23 -5.78
CA GLY A 972 1.68 -21.97 -6.12
C GLY A 972 1.95 -23.46 -6.12
N PHE A 973 2.57 -23.97 -5.06
CA PHE A 973 2.81 -25.41 -4.87
C PHE A 973 1.49 -26.11 -4.60
N ASP A 974 1.48 -27.44 -4.74
CA ASP A 974 0.33 -28.24 -4.39
C ASP A 974 -0.01 -28.05 -2.91
N GLU A 975 -1.15 -27.41 -2.70
CA GLU A 975 -1.62 -27.00 -1.39
C GLU A 975 -2.59 -28.05 -0.78
N GLY A 976 -2.86 -29.14 -1.49
CA GLY A 976 -3.76 -30.23 -1.06
C GLY A 976 -3.03 -31.53 -0.76
N ILE A 977 -3.46 -32.25 0.28
CA ILE A 977 -3.04 -33.62 0.59
C ILE A 977 -4.24 -34.40 1.09
N ASN A 978 -4.43 -35.63 0.60
CA ASN A 978 -5.41 -36.58 1.08
C ASN A 978 -4.76 -37.95 1.28
N LEU A 979 -4.42 -38.27 2.51
CA LEU A 979 -3.80 -39.54 2.87
C LEU A 979 -4.77 -40.74 2.81
N SER A 980 -6.10 -40.45 2.71
CA SER A 980 -7.13 -41.48 2.54
C SER A 980 -7.41 -41.80 1.06
N ALA A 981 -6.80 -41.08 0.12
CA ALA A 981 -6.90 -41.36 -1.31
C ALA A 981 -6.23 -42.74 -1.62
N THR A 982 -6.64 -43.35 -2.74
CA THR A 982 -6.06 -44.62 -3.18
C THR A 982 -5.45 -44.47 -4.58
N PRO A 983 -4.11 -44.39 -4.72
CA PRO A 983 -3.12 -44.44 -3.63
C PRO A 983 -3.14 -43.19 -2.77
N PRO A 984 -2.67 -43.25 -1.49
CA PRO A 984 -2.58 -42.08 -0.64
C PRO A 984 -1.74 -40.97 -1.28
N ASP A 985 -2.21 -39.71 -1.13
CA ASP A 985 -1.43 -38.57 -1.59
C ASP A 985 -0.11 -38.51 -0.81
N THR A 986 0.94 -38.19 -1.51
CA THR A 986 2.21 -37.80 -0.89
C THR A 986 2.39 -36.32 -1.05
N LEU A 987 2.84 -35.65 0.02
CA LEU A 987 3.20 -34.23 -0.06
C LEU A 987 4.29 -34.04 -1.12
N ARG A 988 3.94 -33.36 -2.19
CA ARG A 988 4.89 -33.10 -3.28
C ARG A 988 5.96 -32.10 -2.85
N PRO A 989 7.22 -32.26 -3.24
CA PRO A 989 8.26 -31.28 -2.98
C PRO A 989 7.87 -29.88 -3.49
N ALA A 990 8.19 -28.85 -2.73
CA ALA A 990 7.97 -27.46 -3.13
C ALA A 990 9.07 -26.98 -4.09
N ASP A 991 9.18 -27.64 -5.22
CA ASP A 991 10.22 -27.53 -6.23
C ASP A 991 9.68 -27.04 -7.61
N ALA A 992 10.55 -27.00 -8.58
CA ALA A 992 10.24 -26.59 -9.94
C ALA A 992 9.19 -27.46 -10.65
N ALA A 993 9.13 -28.77 -10.34
CA ALA A 993 8.23 -29.71 -11.01
C ALA A 993 6.78 -29.52 -10.54
N ASN A 994 6.59 -29.13 -9.29
CA ASN A 994 5.29 -29.02 -8.65
C ASN A 994 4.78 -27.56 -8.57
N ALA A 995 5.61 -26.57 -8.88
CA ALA A 995 5.18 -25.18 -8.91
C ALA A 995 4.13 -24.91 -10.01
N THR A 996 3.09 -24.17 -9.69
CA THR A 996 2.04 -23.76 -10.65
C THR A 996 2.23 -22.35 -11.19
N ARG A 997 3.05 -21.53 -10.53
CA ARG A 997 3.39 -20.16 -10.93
C ARG A 997 4.83 -19.79 -10.56
N VAL A 998 5.32 -18.71 -11.15
CA VAL A 998 6.57 -18.05 -10.80
C VAL A 998 6.26 -16.64 -10.26
N LEU A 999 6.91 -16.24 -9.16
CA LEU A 999 6.66 -14.96 -8.50
C LEU A 999 7.25 -13.75 -9.25
N THR A 1000 8.34 -13.97 -9.97
CA THR A 1000 9.04 -12.92 -10.72
C THR A 1000 8.81 -13.08 -12.21
N LEU A 1001 8.77 -11.95 -12.89
CA LEU A 1001 8.77 -11.96 -14.36
C LEU A 1001 10.04 -12.66 -14.88
N PRO A 1002 9.97 -13.38 -16.00
CA PRO A 1002 11.16 -13.90 -16.65
C PRO A 1002 12.09 -12.75 -17.06
N ARG A 1003 13.38 -13.05 -17.30
CA ARG A 1003 14.33 -12.02 -17.73
C ARG A 1003 13.74 -11.19 -18.88
N ARG A 1004 13.77 -9.88 -18.69
CA ARG A 1004 13.21 -8.90 -19.62
C ARG A 1004 14.20 -7.76 -19.81
N VAL A 1005 14.37 -7.33 -21.05
CA VAL A 1005 15.10 -6.13 -21.41
C VAL A 1005 14.10 -5.02 -21.72
N GLN A 1006 14.40 -3.82 -21.27
CA GLN A 1006 13.57 -2.65 -21.52
C GLN A 1006 14.47 -1.46 -21.83
N PHE A 1007 14.04 -0.62 -22.77
CA PHE A 1007 14.76 0.57 -23.18
C PHE A 1007 14.08 1.81 -22.63
N ARG A 1008 14.87 2.75 -22.13
CA ARG A 1008 14.40 4.06 -21.68
C ARG A 1008 15.15 5.16 -22.43
N LEU A 1009 14.41 6.19 -22.83
CA LEU A 1009 14.93 7.44 -23.36
C LEU A 1009 14.35 8.58 -22.56
N GLY A 1010 15.15 9.57 -22.23
CA GLY A 1010 14.72 10.75 -21.49
C GLY A 1010 15.47 11.99 -21.93
N TYR A 1011 14.81 13.15 -21.86
CA TYR A 1011 15.42 14.46 -22.05
C TYR A 1011 15.01 15.37 -20.91
N ARG A 1012 15.97 16.11 -20.38
CA ARG A 1012 15.77 17.09 -19.30
C ARG A 1012 16.44 18.40 -19.63
N PHE A 1013 15.83 19.47 -19.18
CA PHE A 1013 16.36 20.82 -19.31
C PHE A 1013 16.00 21.64 -18.07
#